data_4d4a681b255b78897476efff7ee9ee19
#
_entry.id   4d4a681b255b78897476efff7ee9ee19
#
_cell.length_a   1.000
_cell.length_b   1.000
_cell.length_c   1.000
_cell.angle_alpha   90.00
_cell.angle_beta   90.00
_cell.angle_gamma   90.00
#
_symmetry.space_group_name_H-M   'P 1'
#
loop_
_entity.id
_entity.type
_entity.pdbx_description
1 polymer ?
#
loop_
_entity_poly.entity_id
_entity_poly.type
_entity_poly.pdbx_seq_one_letter_code
_entity_poly.pdbx_strand_id
1 'polypeptide(L)'
;MQDIQTMFKLHSEYAPTGDQPQAIDELVQGFEEGNMFQTLLGVTGSGKTFTMANVIAKLNKPTLVIAHNKTLAAQLYGEFKEFFPENAVEYFVSYYDYYQPEAYVPSTDTYIEKDSAINDEIDKLRHSATAALTERQDVIIVASVSCIYGLGSPIDYQSMTVSLRPGMIKERDEVLKRLVEIQYTRNDMDFKRGTFRVRGDVVEIFPISSADTAIRVEFFGDEVDRITEIDVLTGEVKCSLEHMVIFPASHYVVAPETMNAALADIEAEMHERVKYFKSEDKLLEAQRISERTNFDMEMLRETGFCSGIENYSMHLSRLKPGDPPNTLLDYFPEDFLIIVDESHITIPQIRGMYAGDQARKSTLVDYGFRLPSAKDNRPLNFQEFESHISQMMFVSATPSVYESEHELLRTEQIIRPTGLLDPEVDVRPTEGQIDDLLGEIRKVVEQKGKVLVTTLTKRMAEDLTDYLREVGVRVKYLHSDIDTLERSEIIRDMRMDVFDVLVGINLLREGLDIPEVSLVAILDADKEGFLRSETSLIQTIGRAARNENGHVIMYADNMTDSMHKAITETNRRREIQNRYNEEHGITPTTIKKAVRDLISISKKAENQNYRIDKDAESMSKKELEAVIKKMTKDMHTAAADLNFEKAAELRDRIVELKRELLNLE
;
A
#
# COMPACT_ATOMS: atom_id res chain seq x y z
N MET A 1 -20.99 36.16 4.91
CA MET A 1 -20.38 34.85 4.99
C MET A 1 -20.93 34.07 3.82
N GLN A 2 -20.12 33.84 2.78
CA GLN A 2 -20.50 32.90 1.72
C GLN A 2 -20.54 31.51 2.37
N ASP A 3 -21.64 30.79 2.18
CA ASP A 3 -21.74 29.38 2.55
C ASP A 3 -20.59 28.65 1.82
N ILE A 4 -19.55 28.30 2.58
CA ILE A 4 -18.49 27.39 2.07
C ILE A 4 -19.21 26.06 1.89
N GLN A 5 -19.51 25.72 0.65
CA GLN A 5 -20.12 24.46 0.30
C GLN A 5 -19.13 23.37 0.75
N THR A 6 -19.50 22.59 1.74
CA THR A 6 -18.65 21.51 2.27
C THR A 6 -18.42 20.48 1.17
N MET A 7 -17.16 20.37 0.69
CA MET A 7 -16.78 19.40 -0.34
C MET A 7 -16.81 17.97 0.20
N PHE A 8 -16.38 17.80 1.46
CA PHE A 8 -16.35 16.47 2.10
C PHE A 8 -17.61 16.25 2.95
N LYS A 9 -18.28 15.13 2.70
CA LYS A 9 -19.47 14.70 3.44
C LYS A 9 -19.15 13.47 4.27
N LEU A 10 -18.96 13.70 5.57
CA LEU A 10 -18.70 12.62 6.52
C LEU A 10 -19.99 11.88 6.86
N HIS A 11 -20.01 10.57 6.64
CA HIS A 11 -21.06 9.66 7.04
C HIS A 11 -20.58 8.80 8.21
N SER A 12 -21.29 8.83 9.32
CA SER A 12 -21.00 7.98 10.48
C SER A 12 -22.25 7.76 11.31
N GLU A 13 -22.42 6.54 11.79
CA GLU A 13 -23.46 6.18 12.78
C GLU A 13 -23.06 6.66 14.19
N TYR A 14 -21.81 7.09 14.39
CA TYR A 14 -21.24 7.49 15.66
C TYR A 14 -20.98 8.99 15.70
N ALA A 15 -21.17 9.58 16.87
CA ALA A 15 -20.70 10.92 17.17
C ALA A 15 -19.34 10.86 17.88
N PRO A 16 -18.48 11.90 17.78
CA PRO A 16 -17.24 11.96 18.54
C PRO A 16 -17.48 11.88 20.04
N THR A 17 -16.72 11.03 20.73
CA THR A 17 -16.84 10.78 22.18
C THR A 17 -15.47 10.79 22.85
N GLY A 18 -15.46 10.85 24.20
CA GLY A 18 -14.22 10.90 24.97
C GLY A 18 -13.40 12.14 24.67
N ASP A 19 -12.13 11.95 24.32
CA ASP A 19 -11.19 13.02 23.95
C ASP A 19 -11.37 13.50 22.49
N GLN A 20 -12.15 12.78 21.67
CA GLN A 20 -12.26 13.06 20.24
C GLN A 20 -12.78 14.48 19.95
N PRO A 21 -13.86 14.99 20.58
CA PRO A 21 -14.35 16.34 20.30
C PRO A 21 -13.28 17.40 20.53
N GLN A 22 -12.59 17.35 21.66
CA GLN A 22 -11.52 18.28 22.01
C GLN A 22 -10.36 18.16 21.00
N ALA A 23 -9.90 16.95 20.72
CA ALA A 23 -8.80 16.70 19.79
C ALA A 23 -9.11 17.23 18.38
N ILE A 24 -10.33 17.00 17.89
CA ILE A 24 -10.77 17.50 16.59
C ILE A 24 -10.76 19.03 16.57
N ASP A 25 -11.33 19.68 17.58
CA ASP A 25 -11.43 21.14 17.63
C ASP A 25 -10.05 21.80 17.77
N GLU A 26 -9.18 21.29 18.62
CA GLU A 26 -7.79 21.76 18.77
C GLU A 26 -6.98 21.63 17.47
N LEU A 27 -7.05 20.48 16.80
CA LEU A 27 -6.34 20.24 15.55
C LEU A 27 -6.84 21.14 14.42
N VAL A 28 -8.16 21.27 14.27
CA VAL A 28 -8.76 22.14 13.25
C VAL A 28 -8.40 23.60 13.50
N GLN A 29 -8.59 24.08 14.72
CA GLN A 29 -8.25 25.46 15.08
C GLN A 29 -6.76 25.75 14.82
N GLY A 30 -5.86 24.87 15.23
CA GLY A 30 -4.43 25.07 15.03
C GLY A 30 -4.04 25.11 13.55
N PHE A 31 -4.65 24.29 12.69
CA PHE A 31 -4.41 24.37 11.23
C PHE A 31 -5.01 25.64 10.61
N GLU A 32 -6.18 26.10 11.08
CA GLU A 32 -6.79 27.36 10.63
C GLU A 32 -5.97 28.59 11.07
N GLU A 33 -5.30 28.51 12.21
CA GLU A 33 -4.36 29.53 12.72
C GLU A 33 -3.00 29.50 11.99
N GLY A 34 -2.77 28.51 11.12
CA GLY A 34 -1.57 28.41 10.27
C GLY A 34 -0.46 27.52 10.83
N ASN A 35 -0.73 26.67 11.82
CA ASN A 35 0.23 25.67 12.26
C ASN A 35 0.61 24.75 11.08
N MET A 36 1.90 24.57 10.87
CA MET A 36 2.41 23.69 9.81
C MET A 36 2.43 22.24 10.24
N PHE A 37 2.79 21.98 11.49
CA PHE A 37 2.91 20.62 12.04
C PHE A 37 2.12 20.49 13.34
N GLN A 38 1.32 19.44 13.44
CA GLN A 38 0.58 19.10 14.66
C GLN A 38 0.60 17.58 14.89
N THR A 39 0.51 17.17 16.15
CA THR A 39 0.53 15.75 16.53
C THR A 39 -0.77 15.35 17.23
N LEU A 40 -1.40 14.30 16.73
CA LEU A 40 -2.42 13.52 17.43
C LEU A 40 -1.75 12.34 18.12
N LEU A 41 -1.54 12.42 19.43
CA LEU A 41 -1.12 11.30 20.25
C LEU A 41 -2.36 10.46 20.56
N GLY A 42 -2.61 9.42 19.77
CA GLY A 42 -3.79 8.59 19.93
C GLY A 42 -3.43 7.15 20.28
N VAL A 43 -3.92 6.67 21.42
CA VAL A 43 -3.70 5.28 21.84
C VAL A 43 -4.41 4.29 20.91
N THR A 44 -3.98 3.05 20.94
CA THR A 44 -4.63 1.98 20.17
C THR A 44 -6.08 1.81 20.61
N GLY A 45 -7.02 1.83 19.66
CA GLY A 45 -8.45 1.67 19.93
C GLY A 45 -9.19 2.94 20.35
N SER A 46 -8.54 4.11 20.37
CA SER A 46 -9.20 5.38 20.68
C SER A 46 -10.03 5.97 19.53
N GLY A 47 -9.99 5.36 18.32
CA GLY A 47 -10.72 5.86 17.15
C GLY A 47 -9.98 6.94 16.38
N LYS A 48 -8.66 6.87 16.27
CA LYS A 48 -7.81 7.82 15.52
C LYS A 48 -8.31 8.09 14.09
N THR A 49 -8.71 7.03 13.36
CA THR A 49 -9.19 7.17 11.97
C THR A 49 -10.45 8.04 11.90
N PHE A 50 -11.35 7.88 12.87
CA PHE A 50 -12.55 8.71 12.94
C PHE A 50 -12.23 10.18 13.26
N THR A 51 -11.24 10.42 14.11
CA THR A 51 -10.73 11.78 14.38
C THR A 51 -10.11 12.39 13.13
N MET A 52 -9.26 11.64 12.41
CA MET A 52 -8.70 12.08 11.12
C MET A 52 -9.81 12.43 10.12
N ALA A 53 -10.85 11.59 9.98
CA ALA A 53 -11.98 11.86 9.10
C ALA A 53 -12.72 13.14 9.45
N ASN A 54 -12.96 13.41 10.73
CA ASN A 54 -13.57 14.65 11.19
C ASN A 54 -12.71 15.89 10.92
N VAL A 55 -11.39 15.79 11.10
CA VAL A 55 -10.45 16.87 10.78
C VAL A 55 -10.47 17.16 9.27
N ILE A 56 -10.42 16.13 8.41
CA ILE A 56 -10.54 16.29 6.96
C ILE A 56 -11.84 16.99 6.57
N ALA A 57 -12.96 16.52 7.10
CA ALA A 57 -14.27 17.10 6.79
C ALA A 57 -14.39 18.57 7.20
N LYS A 58 -13.83 18.96 8.37
CA LYS A 58 -13.88 20.35 8.87
C LYS A 58 -12.92 21.27 8.12
N LEU A 59 -11.68 20.83 7.85
CA LEU A 59 -10.68 21.61 7.10
C LEU A 59 -11.03 21.74 5.63
N ASN A 60 -11.78 20.78 5.07
CA ASN A 60 -12.28 20.83 3.71
C ASN A 60 -11.18 20.96 2.64
N LYS A 61 -10.06 20.26 2.83
CA LYS A 61 -8.87 20.29 1.94
C LYS A 61 -8.60 18.90 1.33
N PRO A 62 -8.10 18.83 0.08
CA PRO A 62 -7.54 17.60 -0.46
C PRO A 62 -6.53 17.01 0.52
N THR A 63 -6.55 15.72 0.73
CA THR A 63 -5.76 15.09 1.79
C THR A 63 -4.98 13.89 1.29
N LEU A 64 -3.70 13.83 1.65
CA LEU A 64 -2.84 12.66 1.48
C LEU A 64 -2.62 11.99 2.83
N VAL A 65 -3.05 10.74 2.96
CA VAL A 65 -2.81 9.90 4.14
C VAL A 65 -1.70 8.91 3.83
N ILE A 66 -0.58 8.99 4.55
CA ILE A 66 0.59 8.14 4.32
C ILE A 66 0.68 7.08 5.42
N ALA A 67 0.71 5.81 5.03
CA ALA A 67 0.91 4.66 5.91
C ALA A 67 2.24 3.95 5.59
N HIS A 68 2.87 3.35 6.59
CA HIS A 68 4.18 2.72 6.41
C HIS A 68 4.17 1.41 5.61
N ASN A 69 3.01 0.79 5.41
CA ASN A 69 2.88 -0.44 4.62
C ASN A 69 1.54 -0.55 3.88
N LYS A 70 1.45 -1.50 2.93
CA LYS A 70 0.26 -1.73 2.10
C LYS A 70 -0.96 -2.19 2.90
N THR A 71 -0.76 -3.01 3.94
CA THR A 71 -1.85 -3.58 4.74
C THR A 71 -2.57 -2.50 5.54
N LEU A 72 -1.80 -1.63 6.22
CA LEU A 72 -2.37 -0.49 6.94
C LEU A 72 -3.03 0.50 5.98
N ALA A 73 -2.39 0.78 4.84
CA ALA A 73 -2.98 1.64 3.82
C ALA A 73 -4.32 1.07 3.30
N ALA A 74 -4.42 -0.25 3.07
CA ALA A 74 -5.67 -0.90 2.65
C ALA A 74 -6.77 -0.81 3.73
N GLN A 75 -6.41 -0.98 5.00
CA GLN A 75 -7.34 -0.81 6.10
C GLN A 75 -7.88 0.62 6.16
N LEU A 76 -7.00 1.62 6.16
CA LEU A 76 -7.37 3.03 6.19
C LEU A 76 -8.23 3.42 4.97
N TYR A 77 -7.87 2.94 3.79
CA TYR A 77 -8.65 3.15 2.57
C TYR A 77 -10.09 2.64 2.72
N GLY A 78 -10.26 1.42 3.26
CA GLY A 78 -11.58 0.85 3.53
C GLY A 78 -12.37 1.69 4.53
N GLU A 79 -11.75 2.11 5.65
CA GLU A 79 -12.38 2.94 6.67
C GLU A 79 -12.77 4.32 6.11
N PHE A 80 -11.89 4.99 5.35
CA PHE A 80 -12.21 6.28 4.73
C PHE A 80 -13.30 6.19 3.66
N LYS A 81 -13.38 5.09 2.90
CA LYS A 81 -14.50 4.86 1.96
C LYS A 81 -15.84 4.71 2.66
N GLU A 82 -15.86 4.10 3.83
CA GLU A 82 -17.07 4.02 4.66
C GLU A 82 -17.47 5.42 5.18
N PHE A 83 -16.49 6.24 5.59
CA PHE A 83 -16.74 7.60 6.08
C PHE A 83 -17.09 8.61 4.98
N PHE A 84 -16.59 8.44 3.77
CA PHE A 84 -16.76 9.37 2.65
C PHE A 84 -17.25 8.67 1.38
N PRO A 85 -18.44 8.05 1.39
CA PRO A 85 -18.95 7.27 0.26
C PRO A 85 -19.24 8.12 -0.99
N GLU A 86 -19.49 9.43 -0.85
CA GLU A 86 -19.76 10.36 -1.96
C GLU A 86 -18.51 11.08 -2.48
N ASN A 87 -17.39 11.01 -1.78
CA ASN A 87 -16.16 11.69 -2.12
C ASN A 87 -15.15 10.75 -2.81
N ALA A 88 -14.14 11.31 -3.47
CA ALA A 88 -13.10 10.54 -4.10
C ALA A 88 -12.09 10.03 -3.05
N VAL A 89 -12.30 8.84 -2.55
CA VAL A 89 -11.31 8.14 -1.72
C VAL A 89 -10.55 7.16 -2.60
N GLU A 90 -9.24 7.38 -2.74
CA GLU A 90 -8.38 6.69 -3.69
C GLU A 90 -7.22 5.97 -2.97
N TYR A 91 -6.65 4.97 -3.64
CA TYR A 91 -5.60 4.12 -3.10
C TYR A 91 -4.34 4.17 -3.95
N PHE A 92 -3.21 4.52 -3.35
CA PHE A 92 -1.95 4.69 -4.06
C PHE A 92 -0.79 4.00 -3.34
N VAL A 93 -0.54 2.74 -3.69
CA VAL A 93 0.59 1.96 -3.15
C VAL A 93 1.46 1.42 -4.27
N SER A 94 2.55 0.75 -3.94
CA SER A 94 3.35 0.07 -4.96
C SER A 94 2.51 -1.00 -5.67
N TYR A 95 2.46 -0.95 -7.00
CA TYR A 95 1.69 -1.87 -7.83
C TYR A 95 2.38 -3.22 -8.09
N TYR A 96 3.55 -3.43 -7.49
CA TYR A 96 4.25 -4.71 -7.60
C TYR A 96 3.78 -5.69 -6.52
N ASP A 97 3.32 -6.88 -6.91
CA ASP A 97 3.10 -8.00 -5.99
C ASP A 97 4.44 -8.60 -5.58
N TYR A 98 5.34 -8.75 -6.56
CA TYR A 98 6.73 -9.10 -6.37
C TYR A 98 7.61 -8.06 -7.05
N TYR A 99 8.68 -7.65 -6.38
CA TYR A 99 9.64 -6.69 -6.92
C TYR A 99 11.07 -7.05 -6.53
N GLN A 100 11.85 -7.48 -7.51
CA GLN A 100 13.30 -7.58 -7.43
C GLN A 100 13.91 -6.43 -8.22
N PRO A 101 14.51 -5.45 -7.54
CA PRO A 101 15.15 -4.34 -8.24
C PRO A 101 16.35 -4.81 -9.04
N GLU A 102 16.58 -4.17 -10.19
CA GLU A 102 17.82 -4.34 -10.94
C GLU A 102 19.02 -4.00 -10.04
N ALA A 103 20.00 -4.89 -10.00
CA ALA A 103 21.19 -4.71 -9.19
C ALA A 103 22.41 -5.39 -9.82
N TYR A 104 23.60 -4.94 -9.43
CA TYR A 104 24.85 -5.60 -9.79
C TYR A 104 25.70 -5.80 -8.53
N VAL A 105 26.23 -7.01 -8.38
CA VAL A 105 27.10 -7.40 -7.27
C VAL A 105 28.53 -7.57 -7.80
N PRO A 106 29.41 -6.55 -7.67
CA PRO A 106 30.73 -6.58 -8.26
C PRO A 106 31.63 -7.73 -7.75
N SER A 107 31.46 -8.12 -6.47
CA SER A 107 32.27 -9.18 -5.86
C SER A 107 32.07 -10.56 -6.46
N THR A 108 30.92 -10.82 -7.06
CA THR A 108 30.54 -12.10 -7.70
C THR A 108 30.33 -11.97 -9.20
N ASP A 109 30.51 -10.77 -9.77
CA ASP A 109 30.19 -10.44 -11.17
C ASP A 109 28.76 -10.90 -11.53
N THR A 110 27.82 -10.65 -10.62
CA THR A 110 26.43 -11.10 -10.79
C THR A 110 25.53 -9.93 -11.10
N TYR A 111 24.94 -9.92 -12.30
CA TYR A 111 23.88 -9.01 -12.66
C TYR A 111 22.53 -9.64 -12.33
N ILE A 112 21.73 -8.90 -11.59
CA ILE A 112 20.35 -9.25 -11.21
C ILE A 112 19.45 -8.39 -12.08
N GLU A 113 18.75 -9.03 -13.00
CA GLU A 113 17.76 -8.34 -13.82
C GLU A 113 16.55 -7.92 -12.97
N LYS A 114 15.93 -6.79 -13.36
CA LYS A 114 14.66 -6.37 -12.75
C LYS A 114 13.61 -7.46 -13.02
N ASP A 115 13.07 -8.03 -11.97
CA ASP A 115 11.93 -8.95 -12.04
C ASP A 115 10.77 -8.39 -11.23
N SER A 116 9.59 -8.35 -11.82
CA SER A 116 8.43 -7.77 -11.15
C SER A 116 7.13 -8.31 -11.74
N ALA A 117 6.21 -8.64 -10.85
CA ALA A 117 4.82 -8.91 -11.19
C ALA A 117 3.98 -7.67 -10.86
N ILE A 118 3.28 -7.16 -11.86
CA ILE A 118 2.40 -6.00 -11.72
C ILE A 118 1.00 -6.49 -11.34
N ASN A 119 0.44 -5.89 -10.31
CA ASN A 119 -0.95 -6.09 -9.94
C ASN A 119 -1.83 -5.10 -10.70
N ASP A 120 -2.59 -5.62 -11.67
CA ASP A 120 -3.46 -4.80 -12.53
C ASP A 120 -4.52 -4.01 -11.76
N GLU A 121 -5.01 -4.55 -10.64
CA GLU A 121 -6.01 -3.86 -9.82
C GLU A 121 -5.40 -2.68 -9.08
N ILE A 122 -4.19 -2.83 -8.53
CA ILE A 122 -3.48 -1.72 -7.89
C ILE A 122 -3.05 -0.68 -8.93
N ASP A 123 -2.62 -1.11 -10.10
CA ASP A 123 -2.27 -0.20 -11.20
C ASP A 123 -3.48 0.66 -11.62
N LYS A 124 -4.66 0.05 -11.78
CA LYS A 124 -5.92 0.75 -12.01
C LYS A 124 -6.20 1.81 -10.93
N LEU A 125 -6.05 1.44 -9.64
CA LEU A 125 -6.31 2.36 -8.53
C LEU A 125 -5.31 3.53 -8.49
N ARG A 126 -4.07 3.32 -8.90
CA ARG A 126 -3.08 4.40 -9.05
C ARG A 126 -3.47 5.39 -10.15
N HIS A 127 -3.92 4.90 -11.29
CA HIS A 127 -4.44 5.75 -12.36
C HIS A 127 -5.71 6.48 -11.96
N SER A 128 -6.60 5.83 -11.20
CA SER A 128 -7.78 6.48 -10.61
C SER A 128 -7.39 7.64 -9.68
N ALA A 129 -6.39 7.45 -8.85
CA ALA A 129 -5.92 8.47 -7.92
C ALA A 129 -5.37 9.72 -8.63
N THR A 130 -4.54 9.56 -9.67
CA THR A 130 -4.01 10.70 -10.44
C THR A 130 -5.09 11.39 -11.27
N ALA A 131 -6.04 10.65 -11.84
CA ALA A 131 -7.18 11.22 -12.53
C ALA A 131 -8.07 12.02 -11.57
N ALA A 132 -8.40 11.48 -10.40
CA ALA A 132 -9.21 12.15 -9.39
C ALA A 132 -8.59 13.47 -8.94
N LEU A 133 -7.27 13.53 -8.70
CA LEU A 133 -6.57 14.79 -8.36
C LEU A 133 -6.63 15.84 -9.46
N THR A 134 -6.76 15.41 -10.71
CA THR A 134 -6.88 16.33 -11.85
C THR A 134 -8.31 16.85 -12.02
N GLU A 135 -9.32 16.05 -11.72
CA GLU A 135 -10.73 16.35 -12.00
C GLU A 135 -11.49 16.89 -10.79
N ARG A 136 -11.06 16.56 -9.55
CA ARG A 136 -11.80 16.82 -8.32
C ARG A 136 -10.95 17.53 -7.29
N GLN A 137 -11.61 18.21 -6.35
CA GLN A 137 -10.98 18.82 -5.19
C GLN A 137 -11.30 18.09 -3.89
N ASP A 138 -12.34 17.28 -3.87
CA ASP A 138 -12.79 16.49 -2.73
C ASP A 138 -12.11 15.10 -2.70
N VAL A 139 -10.77 15.09 -2.74
CA VAL A 139 -9.96 13.87 -2.89
C VAL A 139 -9.23 13.53 -1.59
N ILE A 140 -9.34 12.28 -1.18
CA ILE A 140 -8.54 11.68 -0.11
C ILE A 140 -7.75 10.54 -0.74
N ILE A 141 -6.42 10.63 -0.74
CA ILE A 141 -5.57 9.53 -1.19
C ILE A 141 -4.93 8.86 0.00
N VAL A 142 -5.14 7.55 0.13
CA VAL A 142 -4.44 6.71 1.09
C VAL A 142 -3.27 6.03 0.38
N ALA A 143 -2.06 6.38 0.77
CA ALA A 143 -0.84 5.93 0.11
C ALA A 143 0.11 5.21 1.07
N SER A 144 0.95 4.34 0.50
CA SER A 144 2.18 3.92 1.19
C SER A 144 3.32 4.90 0.88
N VAL A 145 4.49 4.68 1.46
CA VAL A 145 5.70 5.49 1.18
C VAL A 145 6.05 5.53 -0.32
N SER A 146 5.46 4.67 -1.15
CA SER A 146 5.62 4.73 -2.60
C SER A 146 5.18 6.07 -3.24
N CYS A 147 4.43 6.90 -2.54
CA CYS A 147 4.03 8.25 -3.01
C CYS A 147 5.19 9.22 -3.22
N ILE A 148 6.36 8.97 -2.61
CA ILE A 148 7.56 9.80 -2.80
C ILE A 148 8.46 9.34 -3.95
N TYR A 149 8.10 8.25 -4.63
CA TYR A 149 8.84 7.75 -5.80
C TYR A 149 8.43 8.47 -7.07
N GLY A 150 9.38 8.51 -8.02
CA GLY A 150 9.20 9.15 -9.30
C GLY A 150 7.93 8.68 -10.03
N LEU A 151 7.19 9.65 -10.53
CA LEU A 151 5.99 9.51 -11.36
C LEU A 151 6.17 10.41 -12.59
N GLY A 152 5.34 10.27 -13.61
CA GLY A 152 5.38 11.18 -14.75
C GLY A 152 5.01 12.63 -14.37
N SER A 153 5.37 13.57 -15.25
CA SER A 153 5.03 14.99 -15.08
C SER A 153 3.52 15.20 -15.02
N PRO A 154 2.96 15.85 -13.97
CA PRO A 154 1.53 16.14 -13.90
C PRO A 154 1.08 17.07 -15.04
N ILE A 155 1.93 17.96 -15.51
CA ILE A 155 1.64 18.88 -16.63
C ILE A 155 1.47 18.07 -17.92
N ASP A 156 2.38 17.15 -18.21
CA ASP A 156 2.28 16.29 -19.38
C ASP A 156 1.08 15.35 -19.29
N TYR A 157 0.84 14.75 -18.13
CA TYR A 157 -0.31 13.89 -17.89
C TYR A 157 -1.65 14.59 -18.15
N GLN A 158 -1.79 15.83 -17.70
CA GLN A 158 -2.99 16.66 -17.91
C GLN A 158 -3.13 17.13 -19.37
N SER A 159 -2.02 17.57 -20.01
CA SER A 159 -2.03 18.07 -21.38
C SER A 159 -2.25 16.98 -22.43
N MET A 160 -1.89 15.74 -22.09
CA MET A 160 -1.98 14.57 -22.98
C MET A 160 -3.31 13.82 -22.80
N THR A 161 -4.43 14.52 -22.59
CA THR A 161 -5.76 13.93 -22.49
C THR A 161 -6.51 13.94 -23.83
N VAL A 162 -7.55 13.09 -23.95
CA VAL A 162 -8.55 13.17 -25.02
C VAL A 162 -9.85 13.67 -24.42
N SER A 163 -10.25 14.88 -24.79
CA SER A 163 -11.51 15.49 -24.33
C SER A 163 -12.47 15.62 -25.48
N LEU A 164 -13.68 15.08 -25.31
CA LEU A 164 -14.75 15.10 -26.33
C LEU A 164 -16.08 15.52 -25.71
N ARG A 165 -16.91 16.14 -26.54
CA ARG A 165 -18.30 16.53 -26.23
C ARG A 165 -19.21 16.24 -27.42
N PRO A 166 -20.48 15.85 -27.21
CA PRO A 166 -21.46 15.78 -28.28
C PRO A 166 -21.57 17.12 -29.04
N GLY A 167 -21.66 17.07 -30.37
CA GLY A 167 -21.67 18.23 -31.23
C GLY A 167 -20.28 18.82 -31.58
N MET A 168 -19.20 18.24 -31.04
CA MET A 168 -17.84 18.67 -31.37
C MET A 168 -17.43 18.19 -32.76
N ILE A 169 -16.91 19.09 -33.59
CA ILE A 169 -16.36 18.72 -34.89
C ILE A 169 -14.91 18.25 -34.68
N LYS A 170 -14.70 16.97 -34.89
CA LYS A 170 -13.38 16.33 -34.76
C LYS A 170 -13.36 15.01 -35.52
N GLU A 171 -12.45 14.88 -36.46
CA GLU A 171 -12.33 13.66 -37.26
C GLU A 171 -12.04 12.44 -36.38
N ARG A 172 -12.76 11.33 -36.64
CA ARG A 172 -12.56 10.06 -35.92
C ARG A 172 -11.10 9.62 -35.93
N ASP A 173 -10.43 9.69 -37.07
CA ASP A 173 -9.05 9.24 -37.25
C ASP A 173 -8.05 10.10 -36.46
N GLU A 174 -8.34 11.39 -36.25
CA GLU A 174 -7.57 12.25 -35.35
C GLU A 174 -7.71 11.78 -33.89
N VAL A 175 -8.91 11.41 -33.46
CA VAL A 175 -9.15 10.85 -32.13
C VAL A 175 -8.41 9.53 -31.94
N LEU A 176 -8.43 8.64 -32.96
CA LEU A 176 -7.69 7.36 -32.90
C LEU A 176 -6.18 7.58 -32.79
N LYS A 177 -5.64 8.52 -33.57
CA LYS A 177 -4.22 8.89 -33.48
C LYS A 177 -3.87 9.40 -32.09
N ARG A 178 -4.71 10.27 -31.52
CA ARG A 178 -4.49 10.81 -30.18
C ARG A 178 -4.56 9.74 -29.11
N LEU A 179 -5.46 8.74 -29.22
CA LEU A 179 -5.51 7.60 -28.31
C LEU A 179 -4.19 6.79 -28.32
N VAL A 180 -3.59 6.59 -29.48
CA VAL A 180 -2.29 5.92 -29.58
C VAL A 180 -1.18 6.78 -28.97
N GLU A 181 -1.19 8.09 -29.18
CA GLU A 181 -0.22 9.02 -28.57
C GLU A 181 -0.26 8.98 -27.04
N ILE A 182 -1.44 8.79 -26.45
CA ILE A 182 -1.61 8.63 -24.99
C ILE A 182 -1.50 7.17 -24.51
N GLN A 183 -0.87 6.32 -25.32
CA GLN A 183 -0.49 4.95 -25.01
C GLN A 183 -1.67 3.94 -24.91
N TYR A 184 -2.82 4.24 -25.53
CA TYR A 184 -3.87 3.24 -25.72
C TYR A 184 -3.54 2.37 -26.94
N THR A 185 -3.80 1.08 -26.81
CA THR A 185 -3.58 0.10 -27.87
C THR A 185 -4.91 -0.27 -28.56
N ARG A 186 -4.94 -0.25 -29.90
CA ARG A 186 -6.10 -0.79 -30.61
C ARG A 186 -6.14 -2.29 -30.47
N ASN A 187 -7.25 -2.81 -29.96
CA ASN A 187 -7.49 -4.24 -29.87
C ASN A 187 -8.97 -4.53 -30.06
N ASP A 188 -9.35 -5.02 -31.25
CA ASP A 188 -10.75 -5.29 -31.60
C ASP A 188 -11.21 -6.68 -31.05
N MET A 189 -10.26 -7.54 -30.60
CA MET A 189 -10.50 -8.92 -30.15
C MET A 189 -10.56 -9.05 -28.64
N ASP A 190 -9.54 -8.49 -27.95
CA ASP A 190 -9.37 -8.53 -26.51
C ASP A 190 -9.53 -7.12 -25.93
N PHE A 191 -10.78 -6.78 -25.56
CA PHE A 191 -11.12 -5.44 -25.07
C PHE A 191 -10.90 -5.36 -23.57
N LYS A 192 -9.76 -4.82 -23.19
CA LYS A 192 -9.30 -4.66 -21.81
C LYS A 192 -8.91 -3.22 -21.49
N ARG A 193 -8.61 -2.92 -20.23
CA ARG A 193 -8.15 -1.60 -19.80
C ARG A 193 -6.96 -1.10 -20.65
N GLY A 194 -6.97 0.19 -20.98
CA GLY A 194 -5.94 0.80 -21.83
C GLY A 194 -6.02 0.39 -23.30
N THR A 195 -7.14 -0.20 -23.75
CA THR A 195 -7.36 -0.49 -25.16
C THR A 195 -8.58 0.26 -25.71
N PHE A 196 -8.62 0.40 -27.03
CA PHE A 196 -9.79 0.87 -27.75
C PHE A 196 -10.09 -0.05 -28.93
N ARG A 197 -11.34 -0.10 -29.36
CA ARG A 197 -11.78 -0.82 -30.55
C ARG A 197 -12.64 0.06 -31.43
N VAL A 198 -12.66 -0.24 -32.73
CA VAL A 198 -13.34 0.57 -33.73
C VAL A 198 -14.26 -0.30 -34.57
N ARG A 199 -15.54 0.09 -34.68
CA ARG A 199 -16.54 -0.59 -35.50
C ARG A 199 -17.31 0.46 -36.33
N GLY A 200 -16.87 0.67 -37.56
CA GLY A 200 -17.45 1.73 -38.40
C GLY A 200 -17.21 3.12 -37.80
N ASP A 201 -18.29 3.85 -37.55
CA ASP A 201 -18.26 5.20 -36.98
C ASP A 201 -18.32 5.19 -35.43
N VAL A 202 -18.17 4.03 -34.81
CA VAL A 202 -18.20 3.85 -33.36
C VAL A 202 -16.81 3.52 -32.86
N VAL A 203 -16.34 4.30 -31.86
CA VAL A 203 -15.10 4.05 -31.11
C VAL A 203 -15.47 3.73 -29.66
N GLU A 204 -15.03 2.57 -29.19
CA GLU A 204 -15.17 2.19 -27.79
C GLU A 204 -13.82 2.19 -27.11
N ILE A 205 -13.71 2.89 -25.98
CA ILE A 205 -12.49 3.12 -25.24
C ILE A 205 -12.66 2.55 -23.84
N PHE A 206 -11.75 1.68 -23.42
CA PHE A 206 -11.75 1.17 -22.06
C PHE A 206 -10.71 1.96 -21.23
N PRO A 207 -11.14 2.94 -20.41
CA PRO A 207 -10.24 3.78 -19.65
C PRO A 207 -9.34 2.97 -18.73
N ILE A 208 -8.08 3.40 -18.57
CA ILE A 208 -7.10 2.71 -17.73
C ILE A 208 -7.51 2.70 -16.24
N SER A 209 -8.25 3.69 -15.79
CA SER A 209 -8.75 3.86 -14.43
C SER A 209 -10.08 3.13 -14.15
N SER A 210 -10.75 2.59 -15.18
CA SER A 210 -12.05 1.95 -15.05
C SER A 210 -11.94 0.45 -14.74
N ALA A 211 -12.92 -0.09 -14.02
CA ALA A 211 -13.00 -1.52 -13.68
C ALA A 211 -13.86 -2.33 -14.68
N ASP A 212 -15.03 -1.80 -15.05
CA ASP A 212 -16.10 -2.52 -15.73
C ASP A 212 -16.85 -1.67 -16.75
N THR A 213 -16.50 -0.40 -16.89
CA THR A 213 -17.13 0.55 -17.80
C THR A 213 -16.21 0.99 -18.91
N ALA A 214 -16.76 1.14 -20.10
CA ALA A 214 -16.09 1.73 -21.24
C ALA A 214 -16.90 2.90 -21.79
N ILE A 215 -16.21 3.76 -22.53
CA ILE A 215 -16.80 4.92 -23.19
C ILE A 215 -17.03 4.58 -24.66
N ARG A 216 -18.26 4.71 -25.14
CA ARG A 216 -18.62 4.59 -26.54
C ARG A 216 -18.84 5.98 -27.13
N VAL A 217 -18.09 6.29 -28.17
CA VAL A 217 -18.19 7.55 -28.94
C VAL A 217 -18.73 7.19 -30.32
N GLU A 218 -19.83 7.77 -30.69
CA GLU A 218 -20.48 7.60 -32.00
C GLU A 218 -20.24 8.87 -32.82
N PHE A 219 -19.76 8.69 -34.06
CA PHE A 219 -19.47 9.79 -34.99
C PHE A 219 -20.52 9.83 -36.11
N PHE A 220 -20.90 11.01 -36.54
CA PHE A 220 -21.65 11.24 -37.78
C PHE A 220 -20.81 12.14 -38.70
N GLY A 221 -20.08 11.53 -39.64
CA GLY A 221 -19.04 12.20 -40.38
C GLY A 221 -17.90 12.65 -39.47
N ASP A 222 -17.60 13.94 -39.44
CA ASP A 222 -16.57 14.54 -38.61
C ASP A 222 -17.11 15.14 -37.29
N GLU A 223 -18.37 14.86 -36.96
CA GLU A 223 -19.01 15.34 -35.74
C GLU A 223 -19.16 14.20 -34.72
N VAL A 224 -18.87 14.49 -33.46
CA VAL A 224 -19.21 13.60 -32.35
C VAL A 224 -20.71 13.67 -32.07
N ASP A 225 -21.47 12.65 -32.51
CA ASP A 225 -22.92 12.62 -32.38
C ASP A 225 -23.34 12.32 -30.95
N ARG A 226 -22.76 11.27 -30.33
CA ARG A 226 -23.16 10.82 -29.01
C ARG A 226 -21.98 10.20 -28.25
N ILE A 227 -21.96 10.40 -26.92
CA ILE A 227 -21.04 9.77 -25.99
C ILE A 227 -21.86 9.04 -24.92
N THR A 228 -21.56 7.76 -24.70
CA THR A 228 -22.24 6.94 -23.70
C THR A 228 -21.25 6.12 -22.88
N GLU A 229 -21.56 5.93 -21.61
CA GLU A 229 -20.88 4.96 -20.76
C GLU A 229 -21.60 3.61 -20.92
N ILE A 230 -20.83 2.57 -21.15
CA ILE A 230 -21.33 1.21 -21.37
C ILE A 230 -20.70 0.23 -20.39
N ASP A 231 -21.42 -0.82 -20.05
CA ASP A 231 -20.86 -1.98 -19.38
C ASP A 231 -20.02 -2.80 -20.35
N VAL A 232 -18.78 -3.14 -19.96
CA VAL A 232 -17.80 -3.81 -20.85
C VAL A 232 -18.23 -5.22 -21.21
N LEU A 233 -18.88 -5.94 -20.28
CA LEU A 233 -19.27 -7.34 -20.47
C LEU A 233 -20.55 -7.47 -21.28
N THR A 234 -21.57 -6.66 -20.97
CA THR A 234 -22.90 -6.74 -21.59
C THR A 234 -23.06 -5.81 -22.78
N GLY A 235 -22.26 -4.73 -22.84
CA GLY A 235 -22.43 -3.65 -23.83
C GLY A 235 -23.64 -2.75 -23.56
N GLU A 236 -24.30 -2.91 -22.42
CA GLU A 236 -25.46 -2.14 -22.02
C GLU A 236 -25.07 -0.68 -21.72
N VAL A 237 -25.87 0.27 -22.21
CA VAL A 237 -25.67 1.69 -21.95
C VAL A 237 -26.11 2.02 -20.54
N LYS A 238 -25.15 2.49 -19.71
CA LYS A 238 -25.41 2.93 -18.34
C LYS A 238 -25.95 4.35 -18.29
N CYS A 239 -25.30 5.27 -19.00
CA CYS A 239 -25.75 6.67 -19.11
C CYS A 239 -25.21 7.35 -20.38
N SER A 240 -25.78 8.51 -20.71
CA SER A 240 -25.25 9.42 -21.73
C SER A 240 -24.38 10.48 -21.06
N LEU A 241 -23.29 10.87 -21.72
CA LEU A 241 -22.32 11.82 -21.23
C LEU A 241 -22.33 13.09 -22.07
N GLU A 242 -22.39 14.26 -21.43
CA GLU A 242 -22.28 15.58 -22.06
C GLU A 242 -20.80 15.98 -22.29
N HIS A 243 -19.88 15.33 -21.60
CA HIS A 243 -18.44 15.54 -21.72
C HIS A 243 -17.71 14.29 -21.23
N MET A 244 -16.60 13.96 -21.88
CA MET A 244 -15.69 12.94 -21.40
C MET A 244 -14.23 13.41 -21.50
N VAL A 245 -13.39 12.92 -20.59
CA VAL A 245 -11.94 13.05 -20.63
C VAL A 245 -11.32 11.67 -20.48
N ILE A 246 -10.45 11.29 -21.40
CA ILE A 246 -9.64 10.06 -21.30
C ILE A 246 -8.22 10.46 -20.93
N PHE A 247 -7.76 9.95 -19.79
CA PHE A 247 -6.40 10.14 -19.31
C PHE A 247 -5.43 9.14 -19.96
N PRO A 248 -4.14 9.45 -20.02
CA PRO A 248 -3.13 8.55 -20.56
C PRO A 248 -3.12 7.16 -19.90
N ALA A 249 -2.82 6.13 -20.68
CA ALA A 249 -2.68 4.75 -20.19
C ALA A 249 -1.35 4.50 -19.46
N SER A 250 -0.49 5.50 -19.36
CA SER A 250 0.78 5.46 -18.62
C SER A 250 1.02 6.81 -17.94
N HIS A 251 1.61 6.80 -16.75
CA HIS A 251 2.06 8.03 -16.10
C HIS A 251 3.29 8.65 -16.80
N TYR A 252 4.05 7.87 -17.55
CA TYR A 252 5.22 8.32 -18.32
C TYR A 252 4.88 8.63 -19.77
N VAL A 253 3.81 9.38 -19.99
CA VAL A 253 3.45 9.84 -21.32
C VAL A 253 4.16 11.16 -21.64
N VAL A 254 4.66 11.31 -22.86
CA VAL A 254 5.46 12.47 -23.29
C VAL A 254 5.02 12.91 -24.66
N ALA A 255 4.89 14.22 -24.87
CA ALA A 255 4.57 14.77 -26.18
C ALA A 255 5.67 14.43 -27.22
N PRO A 256 5.31 14.22 -28.51
CA PRO A 256 6.29 13.82 -29.55
C PRO A 256 7.50 14.75 -29.67
N GLU A 257 7.29 16.07 -29.53
CA GLU A 257 8.38 17.05 -29.60
C GLU A 257 9.34 16.88 -28.41
N THR A 258 8.81 16.66 -27.21
CA THR A 258 9.60 16.41 -26.00
C THR A 258 10.34 15.09 -26.10
N MET A 259 9.71 14.05 -26.67
CA MET A 259 10.35 12.74 -26.90
C MET A 259 11.56 12.87 -27.82
N ASN A 260 11.44 13.59 -28.93
CA ASN A 260 12.55 13.80 -29.86
C ASN A 260 13.72 14.54 -29.20
N ALA A 261 13.44 15.57 -28.39
CA ALA A 261 14.46 16.28 -27.64
C ALA A 261 15.13 15.38 -26.58
N ALA A 262 14.34 14.59 -25.86
CA ALA A 262 14.85 13.65 -24.86
C ALA A 262 15.77 12.58 -25.49
N LEU A 263 15.39 12.03 -26.65
CA LEU A 263 16.22 11.06 -27.38
C LEU A 263 17.59 11.67 -27.80
N ALA A 264 17.62 12.92 -28.25
CA ALA A 264 18.87 13.60 -28.56
C ALA A 264 19.76 13.76 -27.31
N ASP A 265 19.19 14.12 -26.19
CA ASP A 265 19.92 14.26 -24.91
C ASP A 265 20.43 12.92 -24.39
N ILE A 266 19.62 11.84 -24.49
CA ILE A 266 20.01 10.47 -24.13
C ILE A 266 21.19 10.00 -24.99
N GLU A 267 21.14 10.25 -26.30
CA GLU A 267 22.22 9.89 -27.24
C GLU A 267 23.52 10.64 -26.90
N ALA A 268 23.41 11.91 -26.61
CA ALA A 268 24.56 12.74 -26.21
C ALA A 268 25.20 12.22 -24.89
N GLU A 269 24.39 11.93 -23.88
CA GLU A 269 24.84 11.37 -22.60
C GLU A 269 25.51 10.00 -22.80
N MET A 270 24.91 9.14 -23.63
CA MET A 270 25.48 7.82 -23.97
C MET A 270 26.87 7.97 -24.60
N HIS A 271 27.03 8.84 -25.58
CA HIS A 271 28.32 9.07 -26.23
C HIS A 271 29.38 9.62 -25.27
N GLU A 272 29.00 10.53 -24.38
CA GLU A 272 29.88 11.02 -23.34
C GLU A 272 30.32 9.91 -22.38
N ARG A 273 29.36 9.08 -21.96
CA ARG A 273 29.63 7.96 -21.03
C ARG A 273 30.51 6.86 -21.66
N VAL A 274 30.25 6.53 -22.94
CA VAL A 274 31.10 5.61 -23.71
C VAL A 274 32.54 6.14 -23.83
N LYS A 275 32.70 7.43 -24.10
CA LYS A 275 34.03 8.08 -24.14
C LYS A 275 34.73 8.00 -22.81
N TYR A 276 34.03 8.27 -21.71
CA TYR A 276 34.55 8.13 -20.36
C TYR A 276 35.04 6.71 -20.08
N PHE A 277 34.22 5.68 -20.32
CA PHE A 277 34.64 4.30 -20.09
C PHE A 277 35.84 3.88 -20.95
N LYS A 278 35.90 4.29 -22.20
CA LYS A 278 37.06 4.03 -23.04
C LYS A 278 38.34 4.73 -22.52
N SER A 279 38.24 5.94 -21.96
CA SER A 279 39.38 6.63 -21.36
C SER A 279 39.90 5.97 -20.08
N GLU A 280 39.05 5.22 -19.39
CA GLU A 280 39.35 4.44 -18.18
C GLU A 280 39.72 2.97 -18.48
N ASP A 281 39.87 2.62 -19.78
CA ASP A 281 40.15 1.25 -20.27
C ASP A 281 39.05 0.22 -19.87
N LYS A 282 37.81 0.68 -19.66
CA LYS A 282 36.61 -0.11 -19.34
C LYS A 282 35.81 -0.40 -20.62
N LEU A 283 36.36 -1.27 -21.46
CA LEU A 283 35.77 -1.54 -22.78
C LEU A 283 34.45 -2.30 -22.71
N LEU A 284 34.31 -3.19 -21.72
CA LEU A 284 33.08 -3.98 -21.53
C LEU A 284 31.91 -3.09 -21.10
N GLU A 285 32.18 -2.18 -20.16
CA GLU A 285 31.18 -1.22 -19.68
C GLU A 285 30.77 -0.24 -20.82
N ALA A 286 31.72 0.16 -21.64
CA ALA A 286 31.45 0.99 -22.82
C ALA A 286 30.55 0.28 -23.83
N GLN A 287 30.76 -1.01 -24.07
CA GLN A 287 29.92 -1.79 -24.96
C GLN A 287 28.51 -1.99 -24.37
N ARG A 288 28.41 -2.42 -23.10
CA ARG A 288 27.12 -2.63 -22.41
C ARG A 288 26.21 -1.40 -22.51
N ILE A 289 26.74 -0.23 -22.12
CA ILE A 289 25.92 0.98 -22.09
C ILE A 289 25.51 1.41 -23.52
N SER A 290 26.39 1.25 -24.51
CA SER A 290 26.09 1.58 -25.89
C SER A 290 25.01 0.68 -26.47
N GLU A 291 25.12 -0.64 -26.32
CA GLU A 291 24.13 -1.61 -26.84
C GLU A 291 22.77 -1.42 -26.21
N ARG A 292 22.73 -1.32 -24.88
CA ARG A 292 21.48 -1.14 -24.13
C ARG A 292 20.77 0.16 -24.49
N THR A 293 21.50 1.28 -24.50
CA THR A 293 20.91 2.59 -24.74
C THR A 293 20.41 2.70 -26.19
N ASN A 294 21.15 2.19 -27.16
CA ASN A 294 20.69 2.21 -28.55
C ASN A 294 19.41 1.39 -28.74
N PHE A 295 19.33 0.21 -28.13
CA PHE A 295 18.12 -0.61 -28.18
C PHE A 295 16.93 0.09 -27.53
N ASP A 296 17.12 0.67 -26.36
CA ASP A 296 16.06 1.41 -25.66
C ASP A 296 15.58 2.63 -26.46
N MET A 297 16.51 3.37 -27.10
CA MET A 297 16.17 4.52 -27.96
C MET A 297 15.39 4.10 -29.21
N GLU A 298 15.72 2.95 -29.81
CA GLU A 298 14.97 2.43 -30.95
C GLU A 298 13.53 2.10 -30.55
N MET A 299 13.35 1.41 -29.41
CA MET A 299 12.02 1.13 -28.87
C MET A 299 11.23 2.40 -28.56
N LEU A 300 11.84 3.42 -27.96
CA LEU A 300 11.20 4.71 -27.70
C LEU A 300 10.78 5.44 -28.99
N ARG A 301 11.55 5.36 -30.07
CA ARG A 301 11.20 5.96 -31.37
C ARG A 301 10.02 5.25 -32.03
N GLU A 302 9.99 3.93 -31.99
CA GLU A 302 8.99 3.14 -32.70
C GLU A 302 7.66 3.02 -31.93
N THR A 303 7.72 2.86 -30.60
CA THR A 303 6.54 2.57 -29.78
C THR A 303 6.22 3.61 -28.73
N GLY A 304 7.11 4.58 -28.50
CA GLY A 304 7.00 5.53 -27.39
C GLY A 304 7.26 4.91 -26.00
N PHE A 305 7.72 3.66 -25.95
CA PHE A 305 7.95 2.93 -24.71
C PHE A 305 9.17 2.01 -24.81
N CYS A 306 9.88 1.79 -23.70
CA CYS A 306 10.89 0.75 -23.56
C CYS A 306 10.85 0.12 -22.15
N SER A 307 11.38 -1.09 -22.02
CA SER A 307 11.54 -1.73 -20.71
C SER A 307 12.52 -0.93 -19.84
N GLY A 308 12.06 -0.46 -18.67
CA GLY A 308 12.86 0.40 -17.80
C GLY A 308 12.86 1.88 -18.23
N ILE A 309 11.82 2.33 -18.92
CA ILE A 309 11.63 3.74 -19.34
C ILE A 309 11.84 4.74 -18.21
N GLU A 310 11.55 4.35 -16.97
CA GLU A 310 11.75 5.15 -15.77
C GLU A 310 13.23 5.58 -15.59
N ASN A 311 14.19 4.82 -16.09
CA ASN A 311 15.62 5.19 -16.02
C ASN A 311 15.99 6.39 -16.88
N TYR A 312 15.11 6.77 -17.80
CA TYR A 312 15.24 7.95 -18.66
C TYR A 312 14.34 9.11 -18.22
N SER A 313 13.69 8.99 -17.05
CA SER A 313 12.69 9.97 -16.55
C SER A 313 13.22 11.39 -16.47
N MET A 314 14.51 11.60 -16.13
CA MET A 314 15.14 12.91 -16.11
C MET A 314 15.03 13.61 -17.48
N HIS A 315 15.39 12.91 -18.55
CA HIS A 315 15.33 13.45 -19.92
C HIS A 315 13.89 13.61 -20.42
N LEU A 316 13.04 12.61 -20.13
CA LEU A 316 11.63 12.63 -20.54
C LEU A 316 10.83 13.73 -19.86
N SER A 317 11.12 14.03 -18.60
CA SER A 317 10.50 15.13 -17.84
C SER A 317 11.25 16.47 -17.99
N ARG A 318 12.28 16.55 -18.84
CA ARG A 318 13.10 17.75 -19.09
C ARG A 318 13.72 18.34 -17.82
N LEU A 319 14.04 17.51 -16.84
CA LEU A 319 14.70 17.90 -15.60
C LEU A 319 16.21 18.02 -15.80
N LYS A 320 16.85 18.80 -14.95
CA LYS A 320 18.31 18.89 -14.89
C LYS A 320 18.86 17.80 -13.95
N PRO A 321 20.13 17.39 -14.12
CA PRO A 321 20.78 16.48 -13.19
C PRO A 321 20.66 16.97 -11.74
N GLY A 322 20.14 16.12 -10.87
CA GLY A 322 19.95 16.42 -9.45
C GLY A 322 18.63 17.08 -9.08
N ASP A 323 17.82 17.52 -10.05
CA ASP A 323 16.48 18.03 -9.77
C ASP A 323 15.61 16.94 -9.11
N PRO A 324 14.67 17.30 -8.21
CA PRO A 324 13.73 16.35 -7.66
C PRO A 324 12.84 15.75 -8.76
N PRO A 325 12.56 14.44 -8.72
CA PRO A 325 11.61 13.85 -9.65
C PRO A 325 10.19 14.30 -9.33
N ASN A 326 9.31 14.33 -10.35
CA ASN A 326 7.88 14.48 -10.11
C ASN A 326 7.35 13.24 -9.37
N THR A 327 6.50 13.45 -8.38
CA THR A 327 5.92 12.42 -7.54
C THR A 327 4.40 12.61 -7.42
N LEU A 328 3.73 11.76 -6.65
CA LEU A 328 2.30 11.95 -6.37
C LEU A 328 2.01 13.31 -5.70
N LEU A 329 2.96 13.81 -4.88
CA LEU A 329 2.80 15.10 -4.20
C LEU A 329 2.65 16.27 -5.19
N ASP A 330 3.28 16.18 -6.35
CA ASP A 330 3.20 17.22 -7.40
C ASP A 330 1.85 17.25 -8.15
N TYR A 331 1.02 16.22 -7.98
CA TYR A 331 -0.36 16.19 -8.49
C TYR A 331 -1.36 16.87 -7.58
N PHE A 332 -1.02 17.07 -6.29
CA PHE A 332 -1.85 17.81 -5.36
C PHE A 332 -1.80 19.32 -5.62
N PRO A 333 -2.86 20.08 -5.28
CA PRO A 333 -2.78 21.53 -5.26
C PRO A 333 -1.81 22.00 -4.16
N GLU A 334 -1.39 23.27 -4.22
CA GLU A 334 -0.45 23.84 -3.23
C GLU A 334 -0.96 23.75 -1.78
N ASP A 335 -2.27 23.93 -1.59
CA ASP A 335 -2.91 23.87 -0.27
C ASP A 335 -3.62 22.52 -0.07
N PHE A 336 -2.91 21.55 0.50
CA PHE A 336 -3.44 20.24 0.87
C PHE A 336 -2.92 19.81 2.24
N LEU A 337 -3.61 18.85 2.84
CA LEU A 337 -3.26 18.29 4.14
C LEU A 337 -2.51 16.96 3.94
N ILE A 338 -1.40 16.79 4.63
CA ILE A 338 -0.73 15.48 4.77
C ILE A 338 -1.03 14.93 6.15
N ILE A 339 -1.50 13.70 6.23
CA ILE A 339 -1.65 12.94 7.47
C ILE A 339 -0.68 11.77 7.42
N VAL A 340 0.21 11.67 8.40
CA VAL A 340 1.18 10.57 8.50
C VAL A 340 0.76 9.65 9.63
N ASP A 341 0.19 8.50 9.26
CA ASP A 341 -0.21 7.50 10.25
C ASP A 341 0.99 6.66 10.69
N GLU A 342 0.99 6.26 11.97
CA GLU A 342 2.12 5.64 12.66
C GLU A 342 3.44 6.38 12.33
N SER A 343 3.42 7.70 12.52
CA SER A 343 4.47 8.64 12.08
C SER A 343 5.86 8.27 12.59
N HIS A 344 5.96 7.72 13.80
CA HIS A 344 7.21 7.24 14.40
C HIS A 344 7.92 6.13 13.59
N ILE A 345 7.18 5.45 12.69
CA ILE A 345 7.73 4.46 11.74
C ILE A 345 7.80 5.07 10.33
N THR A 346 6.75 5.76 9.91
CA THR A 346 6.59 6.25 8.54
C THR A 346 7.62 7.33 8.20
N ILE A 347 7.90 8.27 9.09
CA ILE A 347 8.88 9.34 8.87
C ILE A 347 10.31 8.79 8.72
N PRO A 348 10.82 7.93 9.63
CA PRO A 348 12.12 7.28 9.42
C PRO A 348 12.20 6.47 8.11
N GLN A 349 11.12 5.82 7.70
CA GLN A 349 11.07 5.08 6.44
C GLN A 349 11.21 6.03 5.24
N ILE A 350 10.48 7.13 5.19
CA ILE A 350 10.61 8.16 4.14
C ILE A 350 12.06 8.65 4.07
N ARG A 351 12.67 8.95 5.22
CA ARG A 351 14.06 9.42 5.31
C ARG A 351 15.08 8.40 4.78
N GLY A 352 14.83 7.11 5.02
CA GLY A 352 15.77 6.02 4.65
C GLY A 352 15.74 5.61 3.17
N MET A 353 14.67 5.92 2.42
CA MET A 353 14.47 5.41 1.07
C MET A 353 15.51 5.88 0.05
N TYR A 354 15.89 7.15 0.11
CA TYR A 354 16.79 7.78 -0.85
C TYR A 354 18.18 7.14 -0.89
N ALA A 355 18.82 6.95 0.26
CA ALA A 355 20.20 6.49 0.33
C ALA A 355 20.40 5.08 -0.23
N GLY A 356 19.47 4.17 0.04
CA GLY A 356 19.52 2.79 -0.47
C GLY A 356 19.39 2.73 -1.99
N ASP A 357 18.48 3.52 -2.57
CA ASP A 357 18.27 3.59 -4.02
C ASP A 357 19.50 4.16 -4.73
N GLN A 358 20.08 5.24 -4.19
CA GLN A 358 21.28 5.87 -4.77
C GLN A 358 22.50 4.94 -4.76
N ALA A 359 22.73 4.20 -3.67
CA ALA A 359 23.84 3.25 -3.60
C ALA A 359 23.74 2.16 -4.67
N ARG A 360 22.55 1.57 -4.83
CA ARG A 360 22.26 0.54 -5.84
C ARG A 360 22.46 1.06 -7.26
N LYS A 361 21.90 2.23 -7.59
CA LYS A 361 21.99 2.83 -8.93
C LYS A 361 23.40 3.31 -9.26
N SER A 362 24.16 3.81 -8.29
CA SER A 362 25.56 4.16 -8.50
C SER A 362 26.37 2.97 -8.99
N THR A 363 26.17 1.79 -8.41
CA THR A 363 26.84 0.57 -8.87
C THR A 363 26.46 0.22 -10.32
N LEU A 364 25.18 0.29 -10.68
CA LEU A 364 24.73 0.03 -12.07
C LEU A 364 25.35 1.02 -13.07
N VAL A 365 25.48 2.29 -12.70
CA VAL A 365 26.09 3.33 -13.53
C VAL A 365 27.60 3.11 -13.67
N ASP A 366 28.29 2.77 -12.59
CA ASP A 366 29.76 2.62 -12.56
C ASP A 366 30.24 1.40 -13.36
N TYR A 367 29.37 0.40 -13.52
CA TYR A 367 29.63 -0.82 -14.31
C TYR A 367 28.93 -0.86 -15.68
N GLY A 368 28.41 0.28 -16.17
CA GLY A 368 27.92 0.43 -17.54
C GLY A 368 26.55 -0.22 -17.81
N PHE A 369 25.75 -0.54 -16.81
CA PHE A 369 24.40 -1.06 -16.98
C PHE A 369 23.36 0.04 -17.20
N ARG A 370 23.57 1.23 -16.63
CA ARG A 370 22.69 2.39 -16.78
C ARG A 370 23.48 3.68 -16.99
N LEU A 371 22.82 4.67 -17.63
CA LEU A 371 23.37 6.03 -17.78
C LEU A 371 23.39 6.75 -16.44
N PRO A 372 24.26 7.76 -16.25
CA PRO A 372 24.27 8.59 -15.04
C PRO A 372 22.91 9.17 -14.66
N SER A 373 22.10 9.58 -15.64
CA SER A 373 20.74 10.12 -15.47
C SER A 373 19.77 9.16 -14.80
N ALA A 374 20.03 7.85 -14.84
CA ALA A 374 19.23 6.85 -14.12
C ALA A 374 19.21 7.06 -12.61
N LYS A 375 20.21 7.76 -12.04
CA LYS A 375 20.26 8.11 -10.62
C LYS A 375 19.17 9.11 -10.23
N ASP A 376 18.65 9.90 -11.17
CA ASP A 376 17.62 10.90 -10.95
C ASP A 376 16.20 10.30 -10.99
N ASN A 377 16.04 9.05 -11.45
CA ASN A 377 14.86 8.24 -11.18
C ASN A 377 14.95 7.66 -9.75
N ARG A 378 14.55 8.41 -8.78
CA ARG A 378 14.78 8.16 -7.36
C ARG A 378 13.58 8.59 -6.51
N PRO A 379 13.44 8.10 -5.28
CA PRO A 379 12.53 8.75 -4.34
C PRO A 379 13.04 10.16 -4.01
N LEU A 380 12.14 11.01 -3.52
CA LEU A 380 12.53 12.28 -2.93
C LEU A 380 13.51 12.04 -1.78
N ASN A 381 14.52 12.89 -1.64
CA ASN A 381 15.23 12.96 -0.39
C ASN A 381 14.36 13.65 0.67
N PHE A 382 14.77 13.57 1.94
CA PHE A 382 13.90 14.04 3.02
C PHE A 382 13.65 15.54 2.99
N GLN A 383 14.62 16.36 2.58
CA GLN A 383 14.46 17.82 2.45
C GLN A 383 13.50 18.18 1.29
N GLU A 384 13.59 17.45 0.18
CA GLU A 384 12.66 17.61 -0.94
C GLU A 384 11.23 17.25 -0.51
N PHE A 385 11.07 16.14 0.22
CA PHE A 385 9.77 15.78 0.81
C PHE A 385 9.24 16.90 1.73
N GLU A 386 10.08 17.42 2.63
CA GLU A 386 9.68 18.52 3.53
C GLU A 386 9.27 19.78 2.76
N SER A 387 9.86 20.05 1.59
CA SER A 387 9.50 21.22 0.76
C SER A 387 8.09 21.17 0.16
N HIS A 388 7.47 20.00 0.09
CA HIS A 388 6.09 19.81 -0.38
C HIS A 388 5.04 19.99 0.73
N ILE A 389 5.48 20.12 2.00
CA ILE A 389 4.56 20.18 3.13
C ILE A 389 3.99 21.59 3.26
N SER A 390 2.68 21.71 3.06
CA SER A 390 1.91 22.89 3.45
C SER A 390 1.45 22.76 4.91
N GLN A 391 0.72 21.70 5.22
CA GLN A 391 0.28 21.35 6.56
C GLN A 391 0.37 19.83 6.75
N MET A 392 0.87 19.39 7.92
CA MET A 392 1.04 17.98 8.23
C MET A 392 0.55 17.65 9.63
N MET A 393 -0.23 16.58 9.72
CA MET A 393 -0.66 15.97 10.97
C MET A 393 0.07 14.65 11.19
N PHE A 394 0.82 14.55 12.27
CA PHE A 394 1.39 13.28 12.74
C PHE A 394 0.35 12.55 13.58
N VAL A 395 0.20 11.26 13.33
CA VAL A 395 -0.70 10.39 14.10
C VAL A 395 0.11 9.23 14.65
N SER A 396 0.18 9.10 15.97
CA SER A 396 0.96 8.03 16.61
C SER A 396 0.53 7.82 18.06
N ALA A 397 0.64 6.60 18.56
CA ALA A 397 0.53 6.31 19.99
C ALA A 397 1.83 6.60 20.75
N THR A 398 2.94 6.72 20.02
CA THR A 398 4.32 6.91 20.52
C THR A 398 5.10 7.82 19.60
N PRO A 399 4.77 9.14 19.53
CA PRO A 399 5.52 10.10 18.72
C PRO A 399 7.01 10.06 19.05
N SER A 400 7.85 10.25 18.02
CA SER A 400 9.30 10.21 18.14
C SER A 400 9.91 11.62 18.29
N VAL A 401 11.23 11.70 18.23
CA VAL A 401 11.94 12.98 18.37
C VAL A 401 11.59 13.96 17.26
N TYR A 402 11.44 13.47 16.02
CA TYR A 402 11.12 14.33 14.88
C TYR A 402 9.79 15.07 15.07
N GLU A 403 8.74 14.36 15.49
CA GLU A 403 7.44 14.96 15.76
C GLU A 403 7.57 16.00 16.88
N SER A 404 8.25 15.64 17.99
CA SER A 404 8.43 16.52 19.14
C SER A 404 9.23 17.80 18.85
N GLU A 405 10.14 17.76 17.88
CA GLU A 405 10.93 18.93 17.48
C GLU A 405 10.18 19.86 16.51
N HIS A 406 9.19 19.36 15.77
CA HIS A 406 8.50 20.10 14.72
C HIS A 406 7.07 20.52 15.10
N GLU A 407 6.40 19.78 15.97
CA GLU A 407 5.01 20.05 16.32
C GLU A 407 4.83 21.39 17.02
N LEU A 408 3.83 22.15 16.58
CA LEU A 408 3.37 23.38 17.22
C LEU A 408 2.21 23.12 18.20
N LEU A 409 1.53 22.00 18.04
CA LEU A 409 0.47 21.53 18.91
C LEU A 409 0.56 20.00 19.03
N ARG A 410 0.41 19.51 20.25
CA ARG A 410 0.17 18.08 20.52
C ARG A 410 -1.15 17.95 21.27
N THR A 411 -2.06 17.17 20.72
CA THR A 411 -3.30 16.81 21.43
C THR A 411 -3.31 15.32 21.72
N GLU A 412 -3.85 14.94 22.89
CA GLU A 412 -3.91 13.54 23.33
C GLU A 412 -5.32 12.97 23.14
N GLN A 413 -5.38 11.75 22.67
CA GLN A 413 -6.61 10.97 22.56
C GLN A 413 -6.41 9.62 23.24
N ILE A 414 -6.66 9.58 24.54
CA ILE A 414 -6.40 8.44 25.42
C ILE A 414 -7.67 7.61 25.63
N ILE A 415 -8.82 8.27 25.69
CA ILE A 415 -10.09 7.60 25.99
C ILE A 415 -10.53 6.71 24.83
N ARG A 416 -10.77 5.43 25.13
CA ARG A 416 -11.40 4.47 24.24
C ARG A 416 -12.92 4.50 24.45
N PRO A 417 -13.72 4.70 23.41
CA PRO A 417 -15.19 4.66 23.51
C PRO A 417 -15.75 3.38 24.12
N THR A 418 -15.02 2.27 23.98
CA THR A 418 -15.37 0.95 24.53
C THR A 418 -15.12 0.82 26.02
N GLY A 419 -14.49 1.79 26.65
CA GLY A 419 -14.11 1.75 28.07
C GLY A 419 -12.90 0.84 28.39
N LEU A 420 -12.30 0.20 27.39
CA LEU A 420 -11.17 -0.73 27.60
C LEU A 420 -9.96 -0.02 28.19
N LEU A 421 -9.45 -0.58 29.28
CA LEU A 421 -8.26 -0.10 29.97
C LEU A 421 -6.99 -0.56 29.25
N ASP A 422 -5.90 0.18 29.40
CA ASP A 422 -4.58 -0.38 29.12
C ASP A 422 -4.31 -1.57 30.06
N PRO A 423 -3.59 -2.62 29.59
CA PRO A 423 -3.40 -3.83 30.37
C PRO A 423 -2.53 -3.59 31.62
N GLU A 424 -2.71 -4.41 32.63
CA GLU A 424 -1.78 -4.48 33.75
C GLU A 424 -0.46 -5.10 33.30
N VAL A 425 0.64 -4.57 33.83
CA VAL A 425 1.99 -5.02 33.51
C VAL A 425 2.64 -5.59 34.76
N ASP A 426 2.91 -6.89 34.73
CA ASP A 426 3.68 -7.58 35.77
C ASP A 426 5.14 -7.70 35.33
N VAL A 427 6.07 -7.49 36.26
CA VAL A 427 7.49 -7.77 36.06
C VAL A 427 7.87 -8.97 36.86
N ARG A 428 8.40 -10.00 36.22
CA ARG A 428 8.79 -11.27 36.84
C ARG A 428 10.26 -11.59 36.54
N PRO A 429 10.97 -12.37 37.42
CA PRO A 429 12.38 -12.73 37.18
C PRO A 429 12.55 -13.59 35.93
N THR A 430 13.75 -13.54 35.34
CA THR A 430 14.08 -14.37 34.16
C THR A 430 14.35 -15.83 34.55
N GLU A 431 14.73 -16.09 35.78
CA GLU A 431 14.90 -17.45 36.28
C GLU A 431 13.55 -18.18 36.31
N GLY A 432 13.47 -19.31 35.59
CA GLY A 432 12.22 -20.08 35.47
C GLY A 432 11.18 -19.46 34.54
N GLN A 433 11.52 -18.44 33.76
CA GLN A 433 10.57 -17.71 32.88
C GLN A 433 9.79 -18.61 31.92
N ILE A 434 10.38 -19.71 31.44
CA ILE A 434 9.71 -20.61 30.48
C ILE A 434 8.65 -21.44 31.14
N ASP A 435 8.93 -21.96 32.37
CA ASP A 435 7.96 -22.74 33.14
C ASP A 435 6.80 -21.87 33.64
N ASP A 436 7.09 -20.65 34.09
CA ASP A 436 6.08 -19.67 34.48
C ASP A 436 5.22 -19.28 33.27
N LEU A 437 5.83 -18.97 32.13
CA LEU A 437 5.13 -18.67 30.87
C LEU A 437 4.21 -19.83 30.46
N LEU A 438 4.67 -21.05 30.51
CA LEU A 438 3.86 -22.22 30.16
C LEU A 438 2.64 -22.36 31.10
N GLY A 439 2.82 -22.05 32.39
CA GLY A 439 1.72 -21.99 33.35
C GLY A 439 0.67 -20.94 32.99
N GLU A 440 1.10 -19.75 32.63
CA GLU A 440 0.22 -18.65 32.22
C GLU A 440 -0.46 -18.96 30.87
N ILE A 441 0.25 -19.51 29.89
CA ILE A 441 -0.33 -19.94 28.61
C ILE A 441 -1.51 -20.90 28.86
N ARG A 442 -1.33 -21.91 29.71
CA ARG A 442 -2.39 -22.87 29.99
C ARG A 442 -3.63 -22.23 30.60
N LYS A 443 -3.47 -21.30 31.55
CA LYS A 443 -4.59 -20.54 32.14
C LYS A 443 -5.35 -19.74 31.09
N VAL A 444 -4.65 -19.05 30.20
CA VAL A 444 -5.25 -18.25 29.16
C VAL A 444 -5.98 -19.08 28.11
N VAL A 445 -5.39 -20.22 27.71
CA VAL A 445 -5.99 -21.15 26.74
C VAL A 445 -7.26 -21.80 27.32
N GLU A 446 -7.28 -22.15 28.60
CA GLU A 446 -8.47 -22.64 29.29
C GLU A 446 -9.63 -21.63 29.25
N GLN A 447 -9.31 -20.33 29.26
CA GLN A 447 -10.27 -19.23 29.13
C GLN A 447 -10.58 -18.86 27.68
N LYS A 448 -10.07 -19.61 26.69
CA LYS A 448 -10.18 -19.35 25.23
C LYS A 448 -9.54 -18.03 24.79
N GLY A 449 -8.59 -17.52 25.54
CA GLY A 449 -7.77 -16.38 25.17
C GLY A 449 -6.62 -16.78 24.25
N LYS A 450 -5.97 -15.79 23.64
CA LYS A 450 -4.79 -15.94 22.78
C LYS A 450 -3.57 -15.29 23.43
N VAL A 451 -2.38 -15.81 23.10
CA VAL A 451 -1.12 -15.36 23.70
C VAL A 451 -0.15 -14.93 22.63
N LEU A 452 0.46 -13.75 22.82
CA LEU A 452 1.61 -13.30 22.04
C LEU A 452 2.87 -13.39 22.89
N VAL A 453 3.96 -13.94 22.34
CA VAL A 453 5.25 -14.03 23.02
C VAL A 453 6.32 -13.37 22.17
N THR A 454 7.05 -12.39 22.74
CA THR A 454 8.14 -11.71 22.03
C THR A 454 9.49 -12.18 22.56
N THR A 455 10.39 -12.53 21.64
CA THR A 455 11.77 -12.94 21.91
C THR A 455 12.76 -11.93 21.30
N LEU A 456 14.05 -12.10 21.59
CA LEU A 456 15.11 -11.20 21.05
C LEU A 456 15.72 -11.71 19.74
N THR A 457 15.74 -13.02 19.50
CA THR A 457 16.39 -13.61 18.35
C THR A 457 15.53 -14.67 17.67
N LYS A 458 15.80 -14.91 16.37
CA LYS A 458 15.14 -15.98 15.59
C LYS A 458 15.30 -17.33 16.28
N ARG A 459 16.52 -17.65 16.70
CA ARG A 459 16.82 -18.93 17.37
C ARG A 459 16.01 -19.12 18.64
N MET A 460 15.94 -18.08 19.50
CA MET A 460 15.09 -18.17 20.72
C MET A 460 13.62 -18.41 20.37
N ALA A 461 13.11 -17.77 19.32
CA ALA A 461 11.72 -17.94 18.92
C ALA A 461 11.48 -19.35 18.38
N GLU A 462 12.40 -19.89 17.59
CA GLU A 462 12.34 -21.25 17.04
C GLU A 462 12.42 -22.29 18.17
N ASP A 463 13.44 -22.20 19.04
CA ASP A 463 13.64 -23.10 20.16
C ASP A 463 12.43 -23.09 21.12
N LEU A 464 11.86 -21.92 21.41
CA LEU A 464 10.66 -21.79 22.24
C LEU A 464 9.43 -22.38 21.56
N THR A 465 9.26 -22.17 20.27
CA THR A 465 8.12 -22.70 19.51
C THR A 465 8.16 -24.23 19.50
N ASP A 466 9.33 -24.81 19.28
CA ASP A 466 9.51 -26.27 19.28
C ASP A 466 9.24 -26.86 20.68
N TYR A 467 9.77 -26.23 21.72
CA TYR A 467 9.50 -26.65 23.09
C TYR A 467 7.99 -26.60 23.43
N LEU A 468 7.32 -25.48 23.11
CA LEU A 468 5.88 -25.35 23.38
C LEU A 468 5.05 -26.38 22.60
N ARG A 469 5.46 -26.72 21.38
CA ARG A 469 4.82 -27.78 20.58
C ARG A 469 5.01 -29.16 21.20
N GLU A 470 6.21 -29.46 21.67
CA GLU A 470 6.51 -30.75 22.35
C GLU A 470 5.69 -30.93 23.60
N VAL A 471 5.40 -29.88 24.37
CA VAL A 471 4.54 -29.93 25.55
C VAL A 471 3.05 -29.81 25.27
N GLY A 472 2.66 -29.87 23.98
CA GLY A 472 1.26 -29.96 23.54
C GLY A 472 0.53 -28.62 23.39
N VAL A 473 1.24 -27.49 23.33
CA VAL A 473 0.65 -26.16 23.04
C VAL A 473 0.47 -25.99 21.55
N ARG A 474 -0.68 -25.50 21.10
CA ARG A 474 -0.93 -25.10 19.71
C ARG A 474 -0.24 -23.77 19.44
N VAL A 475 0.94 -23.80 18.86
CA VAL A 475 1.82 -22.64 18.66
C VAL A 475 2.28 -22.49 17.24
N LYS A 476 2.39 -21.24 16.76
CA LYS A 476 3.06 -20.87 15.51
C LYS A 476 4.17 -19.85 15.77
N TYR A 477 5.17 -19.83 14.90
CA TYR A 477 6.24 -18.84 14.86
C TYR A 477 6.03 -17.88 13.71
N LEU A 478 6.18 -16.58 13.99
CA LEU A 478 6.13 -15.52 12.99
C LEU A 478 7.54 -14.94 12.77
N HIS A 479 8.16 -15.26 11.65
CA HIS A 479 9.49 -14.76 11.31
C HIS A 479 9.47 -13.65 10.24
N SER A 480 10.62 -12.99 10.03
CA SER A 480 10.74 -11.83 9.15
C SER A 480 10.60 -12.15 7.66
N ASP A 481 10.81 -13.42 7.30
CA ASP A 481 10.89 -13.86 5.90
C ASP A 481 9.54 -14.39 5.37
N ILE A 482 8.51 -14.39 6.23
CA ILE A 482 7.13 -14.73 5.86
C ILE A 482 6.55 -13.56 5.04
N ASP A 483 5.96 -13.88 3.89
CA ASP A 483 5.33 -12.90 3.04
C ASP A 483 4.05 -12.30 3.65
N THR A 484 3.51 -11.25 3.03
CA THR A 484 2.35 -10.53 3.56
C THR A 484 1.07 -11.37 3.52
N LEU A 485 0.93 -12.27 2.56
CA LEU A 485 -0.25 -13.13 2.42
C LEU A 485 -0.24 -14.22 3.50
N GLU A 486 0.86 -14.97 3.61
CA GLU A 486 1.05 -16.01 4.62
C GLU A 486 0.89 -15.44 6.04
N ARG A 487 1.39 -14.22 6.27
CA ARG A 487 1.22 -13.51 7.54
C ARG A 487 -0.25 -13.25 7.85
N SER A 488 -1.01 -12.79 6.86
CA SER A 488 -2.45 -12.56 7.01
C SER A 488 -3.20 -13.86 7.30
N GLU A 489 -2.79 -14.97 6.72
CA GLU A 489 -3.32 -16.30 7.00
C GLU A 489 -3.01 -16.76 8.43
N ILE A 490 -1.78 -16.54 8.92
CA ILE A 490 -1.41 -16.87 10.30
C ILE A 490 -2.29 -16.10 11.30
N ILE A 491 -2.51 -14.80 11.06
CA ILE A 491 -3.37 -13.97 11.92
C ILE A 491 -4.82 -14.47 11.87
N ARG A 492 -5.32 -14.79 10.69
CA ARG A 492 -6.66 -15.36 10.51
C ARG A 492 -6.80 -16.69 11.23
N ASP A 493 -5.84 -17.61 11.07
CA ASP A 493 -5.82 -18.92 11.71
C ASP A 493 -5.87 -18.79 13.25
N MET A 494 -5.12 -17.84 13.83
CA MET A 494 -5.17 -17.55 15.25
C MET A 494 -6.56 -17.10 15.69
N ARG A 495 -7.20 -16.24 14.94
CA ARG A 495 -8.56 -15.74 15.20
C ARG A 495 -9.64 -16.81 14.98
N MET A 496 -9.38 -17.76 14.06
CA MET A 496 -10.26 -18.91 13.80
C MET A 496 -10.01 -20.10 14.74
N ASP A 497 -9.25 -19.90 15.81
CA ASP A 497 -8.95 -20.91 16.84
C ASP A 497 -8.15 -22.13 16.33
N VAL A 498 -7.36 -21.98 15.26
CA VAL A 498 -6.48 -23.04 14.76
C VAL A 498 -5.30 -23.25 15.71
N PHE A 499 -4.78 -22.18 16.32
CA PHE A 499 -3.72 -22.22 17.33
C PHE A 499 -3.91 -21.12 18.38
N ASP A 500 -3.17 -21.19 19.50
CA ASP A 500 -3.38 -20.34 20.68
C ASP A 500 -2.25 -19.37 20.95
N VAL A 501 -1.03 -19.72 20.57
CA VAL A 501 0.18 -18.97 20.90
C VAL A 501 0.91 -18.58 19.63
N LEU A 502 1.23 -17.30 19.51
CA LEU A 502 2.08 -16.76 18.44
C LEU A 502 3.38 -16.27 19.06
N VAL A 503 4.50 -16.85 18.62
CA VAL A 503 5.85 -16.45 19.02
C VAL A 503 6.49 -15.64 17.90
N GLY A 504 7.19 -14.57 18.24
CA GLY A 504 7.93 -13.79 17.24
C GLY A 504 8.94 -12.84 17.86
N ILE A 505 9.85 -12.31 17.03
CA ILE A 505 10.86 -11.36 17.49
C ILE A 505 10.29 -9.96 17.58
N ASN A 506 9.65 -9.53 16.52
CA ASN A 506 9.06 -8.21 16.40
C ASN A 506 7.60 -8.33 15.95
N LEU A 507 6.73 -8.61 16.92
CA LEU A 507 5.28 -8.65 16.70
C LEU A 507 4.67 -7.24 16.56
N LEU A 508 5.51 -6.19 16.56
CA LEU A 508 5.07 -4.80 16.37
C LEU A 508 4.85 -4.46 14.92
N ARG A 509 5.56 -5.13 14.01
CA ARG A 509 5.42 -4.86 12.59
C ARG A 509 4.03 -5.30 12.15
N GLU A 510 3.22 -4.30 11.74
CA GLU A 510 2.09 -4.44 10.83
C GLU A 510 0.83 -5.10 11.41
N GLY A 511 -0.11 -4.27 11.82
CA GLY A 511 -1.54 -4.61 11.81
C GLY A 511 -1.99 -5.84 12.61
N LEU A 512 -1.23 -6.30 13.62
CA LEU A 512 -1.69 -7.33 14.54
C LEU A 512 -2.83 -6.76 15.40
N ASP A 513 -4.01 -6.72 14.81
CA ASP A 513 -5.25 -6.34 15.47
C ASP A 513 -6.03 -7.60 15.81
N ILE A 514 -5.67 -8.23 16.93
CA ILE A 514 -6.26 -9.47 17.39
C ILE A 514 -6.95 -9.21 18.75
N PRO A 515 -8.26 -8.91 18.76
CA PRO A 515 -8.99 -8.62 19.99
C PRO A 515 -9.02 -9.81 20.98
N GLU A 516 -8.78 -10.99 20.50
CA GLU A 516 -8.76 -12.24 21.28
C GLU A 516 -7.49 -12.41 22.12
N VAL A 517 -6.46 -11.55 21.92
CA VAL A 517 -5.22 -11.59 22.71
C VAL A 517 -5.47 -11.07 24.11
N SER A 518 -5.33 -11.94 25.09
CA SER A 518 -5.48 -11.63 26.52
C SER A 518 -4.15 -11.66 27.30
N LEU A 519 -3.09 -12.25 26.73
CA LEU A 519 -1.76 -12.23 27.33
C LEU A 519 -0.69 -11.84 26.29
N VAL A 520 0.16 -10.91 26.68
CA VAL A 520 1.41 -10.58 25.98
C VAL A 520 2.58 -10.86 26.93
N ALA A 521 3.48 -11.75 26.53
CA ALA A 521 4.69 -12.07 27.28
C ALA A 521 5.93 -11.50 26.57
N ILE A 522 6.74 -10.75 27.30
CA ILE A 522 7.96 -10.14 26.80
C ILE A 522 9.14 -10.79 27.51
N LEU A 523 9.86 -11.67 26.81
CA LEU A 523 11.04 -12.33 27.36
C LEU A 523 12.22 -11.39 27.32
N ASP A 524 13.09 -11.50 28.33
CA ASP A 524 14.33 -10.68 28.43
C ASP A 524 14.06 -9.18 28.21
N ALA A 525 13.08 -8.64 28.92
CA ALA A 525 12.62 -7.26 28.76
C ALA A 525 13.68 -6.23 29.18
N ASP A 526 14.65 -6.62 30.02
CA ASP A 526 15.77 -5.80 30.50
C ASP A 526 16.99 -5.77 29.56
N LYS A 527 16.95 -6.46 28.43
CA LYS A 527 18.01 -6.41 27.42
C LYS A 527 17.79 -5.20 26.53
N GLU A 528 18.28 -4.03 26.96
CA GLU A 528 18.12 -2.78 26.23
C GLU A 528 18.58 -2.88 24.77
N GLY A 529 17.81 -2.26 23.88
CA GLY A 529 18.04 -2.22 22.46
C GLY A 529 16.79 -1.81 21.70
N PHE A 530 16.85 -1.80 20.39
CA PHE A 530 15.74 -1.37 19.53
C PHE A 530 14.41 -2.13 19.83
N LEU A 531 14.50 -3.43 20.11
CA LEU A 531 13.31 -4.27 20.40
C LEU A 531 12.76 -4.11 21.83
N ARG A 532 13.48 -3.45 22.71
CA ARG A 532 13.13 -3.21 24.12
C ARG A 532 13.22 -1.73 24.49
N SER A 533 13.16 -0.84 23.50
CA SER A 533 13.01 0.60 23.71
C SER A 533 11.65 0.94 24.30
N GLU A 534 11.53 2.10 24.93
CA GLU A 534 10.25 2.61 25.45
C GLU A 534 9.12 2.49 24.44
N THR A 535 9.33 2.98 23.21
CA THR A 535 8.36 2.90 22.11
C THR A 535 7.96 1.46 21.79
N SER A 536 8.94 0.57 21.65
CA SER A 536 8.70 -0.85 21.39
C SER A 536 7.89 -1.52 22.49
N LEU A 537 8.19 -1.23 23.74
CA LEU A 537 7.48 -1.80 24.90
C LEU A 537 6.04 -1.30 24.93
N ILE A 538 5.80 0.01 24.80
CA ILE A 538 4.44 0.60 24.76
C ILE A 538 3.60 -0.01 23.62
N GLN A 539 4.18 -0.15 22.44
CA GLN A 539 3.50 -0.76 21.29
C GLN A 539 3.16 -2.25 21.54
N THR A 540 4.07 -2.98 22.17
CA THR A 540 3.86 -4.39 22.50
C THR A 540 2.78 -4.56 23.56
N ILE A 541 2.82 -3.75 24.62
CA ILE A 541 1.81 -3.69 25.67
C ILE A 541 0.43 -3.40 25.05
N GLY A 542 0.35 -2.46 24.13
CA GLY A 542 -0.88 -2.06 23.46
C GLY A 542 -1.58 -3.19 22.67
N ARG A 543 -0.89 -4.30 22.39
CA ARG A 543 -1.52 -5.46 21.73
C ARG A 543 -2.54 -6.18 22.62
N ALA A 544 -2.40 -6.10 23.94
CA ALA A 544 -3.37 -6.66 24.89
C ALA A 544 -4.49 -5.65 25.27
N ALA A 545 -4.40 -4.40 24.84
CA ALA A 545 -5.34 -3.33 25.23
C ALA A 545 -6.74 -3.41 24.58
N ARG A 546 -7.00 -4.41 23.75
CA ARG A 546 -8.31 -4.64 23.08
C ARG A 546 -9.15 -5.71 23.73
N ASN A 547 -8.63 -6.33 24.76
CA ASN A 547 -9.30 -7.36 25.54
C ASN A 547 -9.54 -6.87 26.96
N GLU A 548 -10.75 -7.09 27.50
CA GLU A 548 -11.08 -6.70 28.87
C GLU A 548 -10.22 -7.43 29.92
N ASN A 549 -9.72 -8.63 29.60
CA ASN A 549 -8.81 -9.41 30.41
C ASN A 549 -7.35 -9.27 29.98
N GLY A 550 -7.03 -8.18 29.26
CA GLY A 550 -5.69 -7.94 28.75
C GLY A 550 -4.65 -7.80 29.86
N HIS A 551 -3.59 -8.60 29.77
CA HIS A 551 -2.50 -8.66 30.73
C HIS A 551 -1.14 -8.77 30.04
N VAL A 552 -0.11 -8.19 30.65
CA VAL A 552 1.27 -8.22 30.12
C VAL A 552 2.23 -8.70 31.19
N ILE A 553 3.10 -9.63 30.83
CA ILE A 553 4.20 -10.08 31.68
C ILE A 553 5.52 -9.70 31.02
N MET A 554 6.35 -8.97 31.75
CA MET A 554 7.74 -8.69 31.39
C MET A 554 8.68 -9.53 32.23
N TYR A 555 9.45 -10.40 31.60
CA TYR A 555 10.49 -11.16 32.29
C TYR A 555 11.79 -10.36 32.28
N ALA A 556 12.23 -9.94 33.47
CA ALA A 556 13.40 -9.09 33.65
C ALA A 556 13.97 -9.25 35.04
N ASP A 557 15.30 -9.21 35.15
CA ASP A 557 15.98 -9.22 36.45
C ASP A 557 16.26 -7.80 36.95
N ASN A 558 16.34 -6.84 36.03
CA ASN A 558 16.57 -5.43 36.34
C ASN A 558 15.51 -4.54 35.67
N MET A 559 15.09 -3.50 36.39
CA MET A 559 14.23 -2.47 35.82
C MET A 559 15.06 -1.48 35.02
N THR A 560 14.87 -1.45 33.69
CA THR A 560 15.56 -0.47 32.82
C THR A 560 14.76 0.84 32.73
N ASP A 561 15.43 1.92 32.27
CA ASP A 561 14.77 3.20 32.06
C ASP A 561 13.63 3.09 31.04
N SER A 562 13.82 2.32 29.98
CA SER A 562 12.80 2.05 28.95
C SER A 562 11.57 1.33 29.53
N MET A 563 11.79 0.30 30.36
CA MET A 563 10.73 -0.41 31.06
C MET A 563 9.98 0.52 32.02
N HIS A 564 10.70 1.28 32.84
CA HIS A 564 10.11 2.20 33.81
C HIS A 564 9.21 3.23 33.13
N LYS A 565 9.66 3.85 32.03
CA LYS A 565 8.88 4.81 31.28
C LYS A 565 7.65 4.18 30.64
N ALA A 566 7.80 3.00 30.01
CA ALA A 566 6.69 2.31 29.38
C ALA A 566 5.61 1.91 30.38
N ILE A 567 5.99 1.38 31.54
CA ILE A 567 5.04 0.99 32.62
C ILE A 567 4.38 2.25 33.17
N THR A 568 5.13 3.32 33.45
CA THR A 568 4.58 4.58 33.99
C THR A 568 3.55 5.16 33.05
N GLU A 569 3.85 5.24 31.75
CA GLU A 569 2.91 5.77 30.76
C GLU A 569 1.67 4.87 30.60
N THR A 570 1.84 3.55 30.60
CA THR A 570 0.71 2.61 30.57
C THR A 570 -0.22 2.79 31.77
N ASN A 571 0.34 2.93 32.97
CA ASN A 571 -0.44 3.17 34.19
C ASN A 571 -1.14 4.53 34.16
N ARG A 572 -0.47 5.59 33.67
CA ARG A 572 -1.09 6.92 33.49
C ARG A 572 -2.33 6.83 32.58
N ARG A 573 -2.20 6.16 31.43
CA ARG A 573 -3.30 5.96 30.48
C ARG A 573 -4.45 5.16 31.10
N ARG A 574 -4.09 4.09 31.84
CA ARG A 574 -5.06 3.24 32.55
C ARG A 574 -5.85 4.03 33.58
N GLU A 575 -5.21 4.89 34.39
CA GLU A 575 -5.86 5.74 35.39
C GLU A 575 -6.82 6.76 34.76
N ILE A 576 -6.41 7.41 33.65
CA ILE A 576 -7.25 8.36 32.93
C ILE A 576 -8.51 7.66 32.40
N GLN A 577 -8.35 6.51 31.75
CA GLN A 577 -9.48 5.74 31.24
C GLN A 577 -10.41 5.25 32.35
N ASN A 578 -9.84 4.75 33.46
CA ASN A 578 -10.64 4.26 34.57
C ASN A 578 -11.48 5.37 35.20
N ARG A 579 -10.89 6.55 35.43
CA ARG A 579 -11.62 7.73 35.93
C ARG A 579 -12.77 8.11 35.01
N TYR A 580 -12.52 8.16 33.71
CA TYR A 580 -13.55 8.44 32.71
C TYR A 580 -14.68 7.41 32.76
N ASN A 581 -14.35 6.11 32.87
CA ASN A 581 -15.35 5.05 32.98
C ASN A 581 -16.23 5.18 34.23
N GLU A 582 -15.61 5.51 35.38
CA GLU A 582 -16.34 5.74 36.65
C GLU A 582 -17.29 6.94 36.56
N GLU A 583 -16.81 8.06 35.99
CA GLU A 583 -17.60 9.28 35.83
C GLU A 583 -18.81 9.11 34.89
N HIS A 584 -18.66 8.25 33.84
CA HIS A 584 -19.71 8.04 32.84
C HIS A 584 -20.46 6.73 32.99
N GLY A 585 -20.13 5.90 33.98
CA GLY A 585 -20.78 4.61 34.22
C GLY A 585 -20.54 3.60 33.10
N ILE A 586 -19.37 3.64 32.45
CA ILE A 586 -19.01 2.77 31.33
C ILE A 586 -18.39 1.48 31.88
N THR A 587 -18.92 0.33 31.44
CA THR A 587 -18.31 -0.98 31.69
C THR A 587 -17.44 -1.37 30.50
N PRO A 588 -16.14 -1.67 30.70
CA PRO A 588 -15.27 -2.13 29.64
C PRO A 588 -15.82 -3.36 28.90
N THR A 589 -15.80 -3.36 27.60
CA THR A 589 -16.25 -4.49 26.78
C THR A 589 -15.27 -4.80 25.66
N THR A 590 -14.92 -6.07 25.50
CA THR A 590 -14.04 -6.52 24.42
C THR A 590 -14.67 -6.28 23.05
N ILE A 591 -13.91 -5.73 22.12
CA ILE A 591 -14.38 -5.44 20.76
C ILE A 591 -14.56 -6.77 20.00
N LYS A 592 -15.77 -7.04 19.54
CA LYS A 592 -16.04 -8.15 18.62
C LYS A 592 -15.93 -7.65 17.20
N LYS A 593 -14.79 -7.84 16.55
CA LYS A 593 -14.65 -7.58 15.11
C LYS A 593 -14.94 -8.86 14.33
N ALA A 594 -15.81 -8.76 13.33
CA ALA A 594 -15.92 -9.83 12.35
C ALA A 594 -14.54 -10.10 11.71
N VAL A 595 -14.21 -11.37 11.47
CA VAL A 595 -13.02 -11.73 10.69
C VAL A 595 -13.30 -11.29 9.25
N ARG A 596 -12.94 -10.05 8.92
CA ARG A 596 -13.05 -9.57 7.54
C ARG A 596 -11.92 -10.22 6.74
N ASP A 597 -12.25 -10.86 5.65
CA ASP A 597 -11.25 -11.30 4.68
C ASP A 597 -10.59 -10.07 4.05
N LEU A 598 -9.47 -9.62 4.62
CA LEU A 598 -8.54 -8.68 3.97
C LEU A 598 -8.03 -9.24 2.63
N ILE A 599 -8.12 -10.55 2.47
CA ILE A 599 -7.84 -11.32 1.25
C ILE A 599 -8.89 -11.08 0.16
N SER A 600 -10.08 -10.54 0.47
CA SER A 600 -11.14 -10.37 -0.54
C SER A 600 -10.83 -9.27 -1.56
N ILE A 601 -9.95 -8.33 -1.26
CA ILE A 601 -9.51 -7.32 -2.22
C ILE A 601 -8.46 -7.91 -3.17
N SER A 602 -7.53 -8.73 -2.68
CA SER A 602 -6.54 -9.43 -3.51
C SER A 602 -7.10 -10.70 -4.16
N LYS A 603 -7.94 -11.49 -3.47
CA LYS A 603 -8.58 -12.69 -4.06
C LYS A 603 -9.72 -12.38 -5.04
N LYS A 604 -10.36 -11.22 -4.99
CA LYS A 604 -11.29 -10.82 -6.06
C LYS A 604 -10.58 -10.61 -7.41
N ALA A 605 -9.30 -10.22 -7.39
CA ALA A 605 -8.50 -10.13 -8.60
C ALA A 605 -8.05 -11.50 -9.13
N GLU A 606 -7.75 -12.47 -8.25
CA GLU A 606 -7.34 -13.83 -8.65
C GLU A 606 -8.53 -14.71 -9.06
N ASN A 607 -9.70 -14.57 -8.44
CA ASN A 607 -10.89 -15.38 -8.74
C ASN A 607 -11.67 -14.94 -9.99
N GLN A 608 -11.34 -13.82 -10.64
CA GLN A 608 -12.01 -13.46 -11.92
C GLN A 608 -11.59 -14.32 -13.11
N ASN A 609 -10.50 -15.07 -13.01
CA ASN A 609 -10.05 -15.94 -14.09
C ASN A 609 -10.64 -17.37 -14.07
N TYR A 610 -11.33 -17.80 -13.01
CA TYR A 610 -11.93 -19.12 -12.91
C TYR A 610 -13.30 -19.08 -12.21
N ARG A 611 -14.26 -18.29 -12.75
CA ARG A 611 -15.67 -18.58 -12.48
C ARG A 611 -16.03 -19.85 -13.23
N ILE A 612 -15.99 -20.95 -12.49
CA ILE A 612 -16.78 -22.11 -12.88
C ILE A 612 -18.22 -21.69 -12.58
N ASP A 613 -18.99 -21.44 -13.64
CA ASP A 613 -20.42 -21.01 -13.52
C ASP A 613 -21.33 -22.06 -12.87
N LYS A 614 -20.77 -23.21 -12.49
CA LYS A 614 -21.46 -24.32 -11.81
C LYS A 614 -20.52 -24.92 -10.76
N ASP A 615 -21.05 -25.24 -9.58
CA ASP A 615 -20.34 -26.05 -8.59
C ASP A 615 -19.98 -27.44 -9.17
N ALA A 616 -18.80 -27.98 -8.79
CA ALA A 616 -18.32 -29.26 -9.30
C ALA A 616 -19.34 -30.38 -9.14
N GLU A 617 -20.12 -30.37 -8.03
CA GLU A 617 -21.21 -31.32 -7.75
C GLU A 617 -22.40 -31.18 -8.72
N SER A 618 -22.57 -30.06 -9.40
CA SER A 618 -23.63 -29.80 -10.36
C SER A 618 -23.24 -30.00 -11.82
N MET A 619 -21.97 -30.39 -12.08
CA MET A 619 -21.46 -30.61 -13.42
C MET A 619 -21.70 -32.03 -13.92
N SER A 620 -22.04 -32.15 -15.18
CA SER A 620 -22.10 -33.48 -15.84
C SER A 620 -20.68 -34.04 -16.04
N LYS A 621 -20.52 -35.37 -16.13
CA LYS A 621 -19.25 -36.05 -16.36
C LYS A 621 -18.44 -35.42 -17.51
N LYS A 622 -19.09 -35.06 -18.64
CA LYS A 622 -18.44 -34.45 -19.81
C LYS A 622 -17.93 -33.01 -19.51
N GLU A 623 -18.67 -32.25 -18.71
CA GLU A 623 -18.26 -30.90 -18.31
C GLU A 623 -17.05 -30.97 -17.37
N LEU A 624 -17.05 -31.87 -16.40
CA LEU A 624 -15.91 -32.13 -15.49
C LEU A 624 -14.64 -32.57 -16.24
N GLU A 625 -14.77 -33.51 -17.20
CA GLU A 625 -13.66 -33.94 -18.04
C GLU A 625 -13.07 -32.80 -18.88
N ALA A 626 -13.92 -31.92 -19.42
CA ALA A 626 -13.49 -30.78 -20.21
C ALA A 626 -12.74 -29.74 -19.33
N VAL A 627 -13.24 -29.47 -18.12
CA VAL A 627 -12.58 -28.57 -17.14
C VAL A 627 -11.24 -29.13 -16.69
N ILE A 628 -11.18 -30.41 -16.32
CA ILE A 628 -9.92 -31.09 -15.93
C ILE A 628 -8.89 -31.02 -17.06
N LYS A 629 -9.29 -31.26 -18.31
CA LYS A 629 -8.41 -31.18 -19.47
C LYS A 629 -7.86 -29.77 -19.69
N LYS A 630 -8.69 -28.75 -19.54
CA LYS A 630 -8.28 -27.34 -19.66
C LYS A 630 -7.31 -26.97 -18.55
N MET A 631 -7.64 -27.26 -17.30
CA MET A 631 -6.79 -26.96 -16.14
C MET A 631 -5.45 -27.72 -16.19
N THR A 632 -5.44 -28.95 -16.72
CA THR A 632 -4.19 -29.71 -16.93
C THR A 632 -3.28 -29.01 -17.94
N LYS A 633 -3.83 -28.45 -19.01
CA LYS A 633 -3.09 -27.68 -20.00
C LYS A 633 -2.51 -26.41 -19.37
N ASP A 634 -3.33 -25.68 -18.60
CA ASP A 634 -2.92 -24.44 -17.95
C ASP A 634 -1.86 -24.71 -16.86
N MET A 635 -1.95 -25.83 -16.14
CA MET A 635 -0.93 -26.30 -15.20
C MET A 635 0.42 -26.54 -15.88
N HIS A 636 0.42 -27.21 -17.04
CA HIS A 636 1.65 -27.45 -17.81
C HIS A 636 2.24 -26.16 -18.37
N THR A 637 1.40 -25.20 -18.77
CA THR A 637 1.85 -23.88 -19.21
C THR A 637 2.49 -23.12 -18.05
N ALA A 638 1.83 -23.08 -16.88
CA ALA A 638 2.38 -22.43 -15.68
C ALA A 638 3.71 -23.07 -15.24
N ALA A 639 3.85 -24.40 -15.35
CA ALA A 639 5.10 -25.09 -15.05
C ALA A 639 6.22 -24.79 -16.08
N ALA A 640 5.87 -24.64 -17.36
CA ALA A 640 6.82 -24.26 -18.42
C ALA A 640 7.29 -22.80 -18.24
N ASP A 641 6.43 -21.93 -17.74
CA ASP A 641 6.72 -20.53 -17.41
C ASP A 641 7.41 -20.39 -16.02
N LEU A 642 7.84 -21.50 -15.40
CA LEU A 642 8.48 -21.56 -14.10
C LEU A 642 7.63 -21.02 -12.92
N ASN A 643 6.33 -20.85 -13.13
CA ASN A 643 5.37 -20.47 -12.09
C ASN A 643 4.88 -21.72 -11.34
N PHE A 644 5.75 -22.25 -10.47
CA PHE A 644 5.51 -23.51 -9.77
C PHE A 644 4.40 -23.43 -8.73
N GLU A 645 4.12 -22.27 -8.15
CA GLU A 645 3.01 -22.07 -7.22
C GLU A 645 1.67 -22.23 -7.92
N LYS A 646 1.47 -21.52 -9.01
CA LYS A 646 0.26 -21.64 -9.83
C LYS A 646 0.08 -23.04 -10.40
N ALA A 647 1.19 -23.69 -10.79
CA ALA A 647 1.16 -25.08 -11.24
C ALA A 647 0.75 -26.04 -10.11
N ALA A 648 1.20 -25.81 -8.87
CA ALA A 648 0.82 -26.61 -7.71
C ALA A 648 -0.66 -26.41 -7.33
N GLU A 649 -1.15 -25.19 -7.32
CA GLU A 649 -2.56 -24.87 -7.08
C GLU A 649 -3.49 -25.53 -8.10
N LEU A 650 -3.16 -25.40 -9.38
CA LEU A 650 -3.91 -26.07 -10.45
C LEU A 650 -3.88 -27.58 -10.32
N ARG A 651 -2.73 -28.17 -9.93
CA ARG A 651 -2.61 -29.60 -9.67
C ARG A 651 -3.54 -30.05 -8.55
N ASP A 652 -3.56 -29.34 -7.44
CA ASP A 652 -4.34 -29.71 -6.27
C ASP A 652 -5.84 -29.61 -6.58
N ARG A 653 -6.24 -28.58 -7.33
CA ARG A 653 -7.62 -28.45 -7.82
C ARG A 653 -8.02 -29.53 -8.81
N ILE A 654 -7.12 -29.94 -9.72
CA ILE A 654 -7.35 -31.08 -10.62
C ILE A 654 -7.55 -32.39 -9.85
N VAL A 655 -6.84 -32.57 -8.73
CA VAL A 655 -7.00 -33.75 -7.86
C VAL A 655 -8.39 -33.79 -7.24
N GLU A 656 -8.89 -32.65 -6.75
CA GLU A 656 -10.27 -32.53 -6.22
C GLU A 656 -11.32 -32.85 -7.29
N LEU A 657 -11.22 -32.22 -8.45
CA LEU A 657 -12.18 -32.45 -9.57
C LEU A 657 -12.13 -33.90 -10.08
N LYS A 658 -10.96 -34.57 -10.04
CA LYS A 658 -10.84 -35.98 -10.39
C LYS A 658 -11.52 -36.89 -9.35
N ARG A 659 -11.50 -36.52 -8.07
CA ARG A 659 -12.26 -37.24 -7.03
C ARG A 659 -13.77 -37.14 -7.25
N GLU A 660 -14.24 -35.93 -7.59
CA GLU A 660 -15.65 -35.74 -7.92
C GLU A 660 -16.06 -36.51 -9.19
N LEU A 661 -15.18 -36.58 -10.18
CA LEU A 661 -15.41 -37.37 -11.38
C LEU A 661 -15.53 -38.88 -11.07
N LEU A 662 -14.71 -39.39 -10.13
CA LEU A 662 -14.79 -40.78 -9.66
C LEU A 662 -16.06 -41.06 -8.84
N ASN A 663 -16.62 -40.06 -8.15
CA ASN A 663 -17.89 -40.21 -7.43
C ASN A 663 -19.11 -40.27 -8.38
N LEU A 664 -18.93 -39.87 -9.62
CA LEU A 664 -19.95 -39.95 -10.68
C LEU A 664 -19.86 -41.25 -11.53
N GLU A 665 -18.84 -42.09 -11.28
CA GLU A 665 -18.70 -43.47 -11.83
C GLU A 665 -19.36 -44.49 -10.91
#